data_5220166aaa29b3e8e2d7ff725ec2fdc0
#
_entry.id   5220166aaa29b3e8e2d7ff725ec2fdc0
#
_cell.length_a   1.000
_cell.length_b   1.000
_cell.length_c   1.000
_cell.angle_alpha   90.00
_cell.angle_beta   90.00
_cell.angle_gamma   90.00
#
_symmetry.space_group_name_H-M   'P 1'
#
loop_
_entity.id
_entity.type
_entity.pdbx_description
1 polymer ?
#
loop_
_entity_poly.entity_id
_entity_poly.type
_entity_poly.pdbx_seq_one_letter_code
_entity_poly.pdbx_strand_id
1 'polypeptide(L)'
;MNKRLKLLGIFITASLCCYAQTKEFDPSLDPNVTIVSRQSQEEWNSRYMWYPGQLAAFYQQQCARISKERCVNVGYPGKFFAKNNHAWFRKEVRLKKESSLCWEGPSDIVLYINGVKQSVSGKQVILPVGRSSLLFEVTTDDSLPCIILKGAGLENPDEWQVSMDKEHWTIPESAVMYNKPGVLPDAPQDMTARIKPSQILPMRNAEMQGKDGISIGKNGYVLIDFFHLEIGTLTFQAKGKGTITVRVGETPEEALERDDKKLEQYPLAPVTLSEEGGTITLPERALRYVSLECDKGAEITSLRFDASLWPVEHQMQFETDDDYVNNLFKMSSATLHTSMHRFYLDGVKRDFLPWSMDALVSTLAGDYLFGDQQVSKNGISIALMPLDPQKSDIGIPDYPLHALFGLKQNYLRFGDLTTSLQYKDRIIQLLDFYASIVDENGFVHGNYGDRQFGYTPGWSTYNGPVRKGVAAYAQIMLYYNYVTGAYFADLWKESALADRYRKLARNLKKKIFEHFWDNDRKVFINGTMNDNVTVDKRISHHAQYWGILADIFPEEHYDNLFENILPNLPNYYEVVSYEKGYEFLAYAKAGRIKELWDHIYGVFGDWMDQGHTRFPENFMMNASRARQLVFYNRPYGLSLCHGANGVPVVVGALNGLIGFSQSSMKTNEYTIKPELLHLKWIHSRIPVKEGYIVLKLNAEGESTIDIPAGCTVRIIKKIGKKPLVLRKQGGYSFRLKD
;
A
#
# COMPACT_ATOMS: atom_id res chain seq x y z
N MET A 1 -9.24 38.24 -18.84
CA MET A 1 -9.16 37.13 -17.87
C MET A 1 -8.00 36.16 -18.15
N ASN A 2 -7.73 35.77 -19.42
CA ASN A 2 -6.71 34.75 -19.73
C ASN A 2 -5.22 35.14 -19.56
N LYS A 3 -4.85 36.43 -19.62
CA LYS A 3 -3.43 36.82 -19.47
C LYS A 3 -2.93 36.86 -18.01
N ARG A 4 -3.80 37.19 -17.03
CA ARG A 4 -3.42 37.20 -15.62
C ARG A 4 -3.31 35.79 -15.01
N LEU A 5 -4.13 34.85 -15.47
CA LEU A 5 -4.02 33.45 -15.07
C LEU A 5 -2.78 32.74 -15.64
N LYS A 6 -2.35 33.10 -16.87
CA LYS A 6 -1.08 32.58 -17.45
C LYS A 6 0.15 33.13 -16.73
N LEU A 7 0.15 34.43 -16.34
CA LEU A 7 1.25 34.99 -15.55
C LEU A 7 1.28 34.40 -14.12
N LEU A 8 0.11 34.16 -13.51
CA LEU A 8 0.02 33.55 -12.19
C LEU A 8 0.53 32.09 -12.22
N GLY A 9 0.18 31.32 -13.25
CA GLY A 9 0.69 29.96 -13.45
C GLY A 9 2.19 29.90 -13.59
N ILE A 10 2.80 30.84 -14.33
CA ILE A 10 4.26 30.90 -14.53
C ILE A 10 4.97 31.37 -13.25
N PHE A 11 4.40 32.31 -12.48
CA PHE A 11 4.99 32.75 -11.20
C PHE A 11 4.85 31.68 -10.10
N ILE A 12 3.74 30.94 -10.04
CA ILE A 12 3.52 29.86 -9.08
C ILE A 12 4.46 28.70 -9.39
N THR A 13 4.62 28.29 -10.65
CA THR A 13 5.53 27.20 -11.02
C THR A 13 7.01 27.55 -10.84
N ALA A 14 7.43 28.75 -11.22
CA ALA A 14 8.82 29.20 -11.03
C ALA A 14 9.20 29.36 -9.53
N SER A 15 8.26 29.83 -8.68
CA SER A 15 8.46 29.93 -7.24
C SER A 15 8.50 28.57 -6.55
N LEU A 16 7.70 27.61 -7.04
CA LEU A 16 7.62 26.25 -6.52
C LEU A 16 8.88 25.42 -6.84
N CYS A 17 9.46 25.55 -8.04
CA CYS A 17 10.71 24.85 -8.38
C CYS A 17 11.90 25.28 -7.50
N CYS A 18 11.99 26.56 -7.09
CA CYS A 18 13.05 27.01 -6.18
C CYS A 18 12.84 26.55 -4.72
N TYR A 19 11.58 26.31 -4.31
CA TYR A 19 11.28 25.88 -2.93
C TYR A 19 11.41 24.37 -2.73
N ALA A 20 11.20 23.57 -3.77
CA ALA A 20 11.27 22.11 -3.69
C ALA A 20 12.69 21.57 -3.38
N GLN A 21 13.72 22.36 -3.64
CA GLN A 21 15.12 21.95 -3.41
C GLN A 21 15.56 21.93 -1.93
N THR A 22 14.77 22.48 -0.99
CA THR A 22 15.16 22.64 0.42
C THR A 22 14.22 21.98 1.42
N LYS A 23 13.08 21.43 0.98
CA LYS A 23 12.10 20.78 1.88
C LYS A 23 12.06 19.27 1.68
N GLU A 24 11.95 18.55 2.77
CA GLU A 24 11.69 17.11 2.72
C GLU A 24 10.24 16.87 2.26
N PHE A 25 10.03 15.85 1.42
CA PHE A 25 8.69 15.49 0.92
C PHE A 25 7.83 14.81 2.00
N ASP A 26 8.46 14.12 2.95
CA ASP A 26 7.79 13.45 4.06
C ASP A 26 7.62 14.42 5.23
N PRO A 27 6.36 14.69 5.68
CA PRO A 27 6.11 15.60 6.80
C PRO A 27 6.78 15.17 8.09
N SER A 28 7.01 13.87 8.32
CA SER A 28 7.66 13.38 9.53
C SER A 28 9.15 13.71 9.59
N LEU A 29 9.76 14.02 8.44
CA LEU A 29 11.18 14.38 8.29
C LEU A 29 11.38 15.89 8.07
N ASP A 30 10.34 16.65 7.72
CA ASP A 30 10.41 18.09 7.48
C ASP A 30 10.63 18.84 8.81
N PRO A 31 11.76 19.57 8.99
CA PRO A 31 12.03 20.32 10.21
C PRO A 31 11.05 21.49 10.46
N ASN A 32 10.26 21.88 9.46
CA ASN A 32 9.22 22.91 9.60
C ASN A 32 7.87 22.34 10.06
N VAL A 33 7.77 21.04 10.21
CA VAL A 33 6.58 20.33 10.69
C VAL A 33 6.78 19.89 12.13
N THR A 34 5.73 20.02 12.96
CA THR A 34 5.76 19.56 14.35
C THR A 34 5.00 18.25 14.47
N ILE A 35 5.68 17.18 14.85
CA ILE A 35 5.04 15.92 15.15
C ILE A 35 4.44 15.97 16.56
N VAL A 36 3.13 15.67 16.62
CA VAL A 36 2.40 15.55 17.87
C VAL A 36 2.08 14.07 18.06
N SER A 37 2.86 13.41 18.90
CA SER A 37 2.58 12.02 19.28
C SER A 37 1.43 11.98 20.30
N ARG A 38 0.61 10.93 20.24
CA ARG A 38 -0.34 10.65 21.32
C ARG A 38 0.42 10.27 22.59
N GLN A 39 -0.15 10.60 23.75
CA GLN A 39 0.46 10.30 25.06
C GLN A 39 0.83 8.81 25.13
N SER A 40 2.05 8.54 25.60
CA SER A 40 2.50 7.18 25.92
C SER A 40 1.60 6.59 27.01
N GLN A 41 0.87 5.54 26.70
CA GLN A 41 0.21 4.71 27.71
C GLN A 41 1.17 3.60 28.15
N GLU A 42 0.93 3.03 29.35
CA GLU A 42 1.68 1.87 29.82
C GLU A 42 1.60 0.75 28.76
N GLU A 43 2.75 0.20 28.38
CA GLU A 43 2.85 -0.92 27.47
C GLU A 43 2.92 -2.23 28.25
N TRP A 44 2.18 -3.23 27.77
CA TRP A 44 2.31 -4.59 28.29
C TRP A 44 3.27 -5.41 27.42
N ASN A 45 3.87 -6.45 28.01
CA ASN A 45 4.67 -7.42 27.26
C ASN A 45 3.81 -8.36 26.39
N SER A 46 2.49 -8.19 26.42
CA SER A 46 1.50 -8.88 25.61
C SER A 46 0.92 -7.96 24.54
N ARG A 47 0.11 -8.53 23.66
CA ARG A 47 -0.54 -7.82 22.57
C ARG A 47 -2.03 -8.16 22.55
N TYR A 48 -2.85 -7.25 22.03
CA TYR A 48 -4.21 -7.60 21.67
C TYR A 48 -4.20 -8.72 20.62
N MET A 49 -5.15 -9.63 20.76
CA MET A 49 -5.40 -10.69 19.81
C MET A 49 -6.87 -10.67 19.37
N TRP A 50 -7.13 -11.03 18.10
CA TRP A 50 -8.45 -11.03 17.47
C TRP A 50 -8.58 -12.16 16.45
N TYR A 51 -9.78 -12.38 15.91
CA TYR A 51 -9.97 -13.37 14.84
C TYR A 51 -9.38 -12.86 13.53
N PRO A 52 -8.58 -13.66 12.79
CA PRO A 52 -7.91 -13.24 11.57
C PRO A 52 -8.84 -12.58 10.56
N GLY A 53 -8.40 -11.42 10.04
CA GLY A 53 -9.16 -10.62 9.07
C GLY A 53 -10.21 -9.69 9.66
N GLN A 54 -10.64 -9.85 10.91
CA GLN A 54 -11.70 -9.00 11.47
C GLN A 54 -11.25 -7.55 11.65
N LEU A 55 -9.98 -7.30 12.01
CA LEU A 55 -9.45 -5.95 12.09
C LEU A 55 -9.51 -5.25 10.71
N ALA A 56 -9.09 -5.95 9.66
CA ALA A 56 -9.17 -5.46 8.29
C ALA A 56 -10.63 -5.17 7.88
N ALA A 57 -11.60 -6.02 8.26
CA ALA A 57 -13.01 -5.82 7.99
C ALA A 57 -13.56 -4.54 8.62
N PHE A 58 -13.23 -4.28 9.89
CA PHE A 58 -13.62 -3.06 10.59
C PHE A 58 -13.10 -1.81 9.90
N TYR A 59 -11.82 -1.81 9.55
CA TYR A 59 -11.21 -0.66 8.89
C TYR A 59 -11.71 -0.43 7.48
N GLN A 60 -11.93 -1.49 6.71
CA GLN A 60 -12.48 -1.38 5.37
C GLN A 60 -13.87 -0.73 5.38
N GLN A 61 -14.73 -1.12 6.32
CA GLN A 61 -16.04 -0.50 6.50
C GLN A 61 -15.93 0.98 6.88
N GLN A 62 -14.95 1.33 7.73
CA GLN A 62 -14.69 2.71 8.11
C GLN A 62 -14.20 3.53 6.92
N CYS A 63 -13.24 3.06 6.14
CA CYS A 63 -12.77 3.70 4.91
C CYS A 63 -13.92 3.92 3.94
N ALA A 64 -14.77 2.90 3.73
CA ALA A 64 -15.93 2.98 2.86
C ALA A 64 -16.92 4.07 3.30
N ARG A 65 -17.19 4.18 4.59
CA ARG A 65 -18.05 5.23 5.14
C ARG A 65 -17.46 6.62 4.90
N ILE A 66 -16.21 6.82 5.29
CA ILE A 66 -15.51 8.10 5.13
C ILE A 66 -15.44 8.50 3.65
N SER A 67 -15.12 7.58 2.78
CA SER A 67 -15.09 7.81 1.34
C SER A 67 -16.43 8.32 0.82
N LYS A 68 -17.53 7.64 1.20
CA LYS A 68 -18.90 8.04 0.81
C LYS A 68 -19.29 9.43 1.33
N GLU A 69 -18.82 9.81 2.50
CA GLU A 69 -19.08 11.12 3.10
C GLU A 69 -18.26 12.25 2.45
N ARG A 70 -17.15 11.92 1.78
CA ARG A 70 -16.19 12.90 1.27
C ARG A 70 -16.19 13.05 -0.24
N CYS A 71 -16.44 11.99 -0.99
CA CYS A 71 -16.17 11.90 -2.42
C CYS A 71 -17.42 11.67 -3.24
N VAL A 72 -17.41 12.19 -4.47
CA VAL A 72 -18.57 12.19 -5.39
C VAL A 72 -18.63 10.90 -6.22
N ASN A 73 -17.51 10.37 -6.66
CA ASN A 73 -17.42 9.21 -7.55
C ASN A 73 -16.89 7.96 -6.84
N VAL A 74 -17.51 7.56 -5.75
CA VAL A 74 -17.09 6.35 -5.05
C VAL A 74 -17.86 5.15 -5.57
N GLY A 75 -17.16 4.30 -6.31
CA GLY A 75 -17.63 2.96 -6.65
C GLY A 75 -17.37 2.02 -5.48
N TYR A 76 -18.38 1.69 -4.70
CA TYR A 76 -18.22 0.67 -3.67
C TYR A 76 -18.23 -0.70 -4.29
N PRO A 77 -17.32 -1.58 -3.87
CA PRO A 77 -17.58 -3.01 -3.90
C PRO A 77 -18.90 -3.27 -3.16
N GLY A 78 -19.82 -3.97 -3.79
CA GLY A 78 -21.20 -4.10 -3.30
C GLY A 78 -21.32 -4.83 -1.96
N LYS A 79 -20.26 -5.58 -1.54
CA LYS A 79 -20.24 -6.34 -0.29
C LYS A 79 -18.86 -6.34 0.32
N PHE A 80 -18.74 -5.67 1.44
CA PHE A 80 -17.60 -5.86 2.33
C PHE A 80 -17.83 -7.08 3.21
N PHE A 81 -16.75 -7.67 3.66
CA PHE A 81 -16.78 -8.72 4.68
C PHE A 81 -17.54 -8.19 5.91
N ALA A 82 -18.55 -8.89 6.31
CA ALA A 82 -19.34 -8.48 7.47
C ALA A 82 -18.48 -8.56 8.74
N LYS A 83 -18.41 -7.46 9.50
CA LYS A 83 -17.78 -7.48 10.82
C LYS A 83 -18.52 -8.46 11.74
N ASN A 84 -17.76 -9.17 12.54
CA ASN A 84 -18.30 -10.01 13.60
C ASN A 84 -18.15 -9.30 14.94
N ASN A 85 -19.15 -9.36 15.79
CA ASN A 85 -19.16 -8.74 17.11
C ASN A 85 -18.97 -9.73 18.26
N HIS A 86 -18.59 -10.97 17.95
CA HIS A 86 -18.45 -12.05 18.92
C HIS A 86 -17.23 -12.92 18.61
N ALA A 87 -16.39 -13.21 19.62
CA ALA A 87 -15.26 -14.13 19.50
C ALA A 87 -15.00 -14.90 20.79
N TRP A 88 -14.49 -16.12 20.64
CA TRP A 88 -14.04 -16.97 21.73
C TRP A 88 -12.56 -17.24 21.63
N PHE A 89 -11.85 -17.10 22.79
CA PHE A 89 -10.41 -17.38 22.88
C PHE A 89 -10.20 -18.50 23.89
N ARG A 90 -9.49 -19.57 23.51
CA ARG A 90 -9.24 -20.70 24.40
C ARG A 90 -7.77 -21.07 24.50
N LYS A 91 -7.40 -21.61 25.68
CA LYS A 91 -6.08 -22.19 25.92
C LYS A 91 -6.13 -23.20 27.06
N GLU A 92 -5.38 -24.30 26.92
CA GLU A 92 -5.06 -25.21 28.00
C GLU A 92 -3.79 -24.73 28.71
N VAL A 93 -3.83 -24.64 30.05
CA VAL A 93 -2.71 -24.18 30.84
C VAL A 93 -2.36 -25.17 31.96
N ARG A 94 -1.08 -25.21 32.36
CA ARG A 94 -0.60 -25.98 33.50
C ARG A 94 0.28 -25.13 34.39
N LEU A 95 -0.20 -24.69 35.51
CA LEU A 95 0.47 -23.82 36.45
C LEU A 95 1.13 -24.58 37.58
N LYS A 96 2.36 -24.20 37.96
CA LYS A 96 3.10 -24.77 39.10
C LYS A 96 2.77 -24.09 40.44
N LYS A 97 2.22 -22.86 40.39
CA LYS A 97 1.77 -22.07 41.53
C LYS A 97 0.55 -21.27 41.13
N GLU A 98 -0.23 -20.85 42.10
CA GLU A 98 -1.31 -19.88 41.86
C GLU A 98 -0.76 -18.65 41.19
N SER A 99 -1.44 -18.12 40.18
CA SER A 99 -0.98 -17.01 39.37
C SER A 99 -2.13 -16.06 39.04
N SER A 100 -1.87 -14.77 39.18
CA SER A 100 -2.82 -13.74 38.78
C SER A 100 -2.85 -13.61 37.26
N LEU A 101 -4.04 -13.50 36.68
CA LEU A 101 -4.30 -13.19 35.30
C LEU A 101 -5.19 -11.96 35.22
N CYS A 102 -4.76 -10.94 34.49
CA CYS A 102 -5.51 -9.73 34.18
C CYS A 102 -5.80 -9.67 32.68
N TRP A 103 -6.85 -8.97 32.28
CA TRP A 103 -7.17 -8.75 30.86
C TRP A 103 -7.80 -7.38 30.63
N GLU A 104 -7.71 -6.93 29.38
CA GLU A 104 -8.39 -5.75 28.86
C GLU A 104 -9.01 -6.07 27.49
N GLY A 105 -10.06 -5.35 27.12
CA GLY A 105 -10.77 -5.48 25.85
C GLY A 105 -12.02 -4.61 25.83
N PRO A 106 -12.79 -4.68 24.73
CA PRO A 106 -14.09 -4.02 24.64
C PRO A 106 -15.07 -4.61 25.69
N SER A 107 -16.24 -4.05 25.85
CA SER A 107 -17.07 -4.06 27.05
C SER A 107 -17.32 -5.41 27.74
N ASP A 108 -17.80 -6.44 27.07
CA ASP A 108 -18.26 -7.65 27.75
C ASP A 108 -17.34 -8.85 27.49
N ILE A 109 -16.57 -9.19 28.53
CA ILE A 109 -15.68 -10.35 28.53
C ILE A 109 -16.07 -11.28 29.68
N VAL A 110 -16.43 -12.51 29.30
CA VAL A 110 -16.79 -13.58 30.25
C VAL A 110 -15.69 -14.63 30.22
N LEU A 111 -15.16 -14.98 31.40
CA LEU A 111 -14.19 -16.07 31.56
C LEU A 111 -14.85 -17.33 32.06
N TYR A 112 -14.55 -18.47 31.45
CA TYR A 112 -14.84 -19.82 31.94
C TYR A 112 -13.53 -20.54 32.29
N ILE A 113 -13.45 -21.14 33.44
CA ILE A 113 -12.37 -22.03 33.87
C ILE A 113 -12.94 -23.43 34.04
N ASN A 114 -12.41 -24.42 33.31
CA ASN A 114 -12.91 -25.78 33.27
C ASN A 114 -14.42 -25.87 32.99
N GLY A 115 -14.92 -25.01 32.09
CA GLY A 115 -16.33 -24.91 31.72
C GLY A 115 -17.22 -24.16 32.71
N VAL A 116 -16.70 -23.72 33.86
CA VAL A 116 -17.45 -22.98 34.88
C VAL A 116 -17.24 -21.47 34.69
N LYS A 117 -18.35 -20.74 34.52
CA LYS A 117 -18.36 -19.28 34.44
C LYS A 117 -17.83 -18.69 35.74
N GLN A 118 -16.86 -17.77 35.62
CA GLN A 118 -16.27 -17.11 36.78
C GLN A 118 -17.00 -15.80 37.09
N SER A 119 -17.31 -15.62 38.39
CA SER A 119 -17.76 -14.32 38.91
C SER A 119 -16.50 -13.51 39.29
N VAL A 120 -16.12 -12.58 38.44
CA VAL A 120 -14.93 -11.76 38.68
C VAL A 120 -15.32 -10.35 39.09
N SER A 121 -14.64 -9.81 40.09
CA SER A 121 -14.71 -8.39 40.43
C SER A 121 -13.55 -7.67 39.74
N GLY A 122 -13.85 -6.85 38.74
CA GLY A 122 -12.86 -6.29 37.87
C GLY A 122 -12.41 -7.26 36.78
N LYS A 123 -11.32 -6.90 36.07
CA LYS A 123 -10.76 -7.69 34.94
C LYS A 123 -9.56 -8.52 35.39
N GLN A 124 -9.73 -9.29 36.47
CA GLN A 124 -8.66 -10.08 37.11
C GLN A 124 -9.18 -11.33 37.77
N VAL A 125 -8.37 -12.40 37.75
CA VAL A 125 -8.66 -13.68 38.44
C VAL A 125 -7.36 -14.30 38.95
N ILE A 126 -7.45 -15.12 40.02
CA ILE A 126 -6.37 -16.01 40.44
C ILE A 126 -6.62 -17.40 39.84
N LEU A 127 -5.71 -17.86 39.01
CA LEU A 127 -5.74 -19.20 38.42
C LEU A 127 -5.12 -20.20 39.40
N PRO A 128 -5.78 -21.38 39.60
CA PRO A 128 -5.31 -22.39 40.52
C PRO A 128 -4.07 -23.15 40.01
N VAL A 129 -3.39 -23.82 40.91
CA VAL A 129 -2.32 -24.78 40.59
C VAL A 129 -2.89 -25.98 39.83
N GLY A 130 -2.15 -26.48 38.86
CA GLY A 130 -2.58 -27.66 38.10
C GLY A 130 -2.98 -27.33 36.66
N ARG A 131 -3.74 -28.21 36.04
CA ARG A 131 -4.25 -28.06 34.68
C ARG A 131 -5.60 -27.35 34.68
N SER A 132 -5.77 -26.36 33.83
CA SER A 132 -7.01 -25.64 33.62
C SER A 132 -7.28 -25.41 32.15
N SER A 133 -8.53 -25.53 31.75
CA SER A 133 -9.02 -25.07 30.44
C SER A 133 -9.57 -23.66 30.59
N LEU A 134 -9.05 -22.73 29.87
CA LEU A 134 -9.50 -21.32 29.84
C LEU A 134 -10.28 -21.05 28.57
N LEU A 135 -11.44 -20.38 28.70
CA LEU A 135 -12.24 -19.89 27.58
C LEU A 135 -12.74 -18.49 27.92
N PHE A 136 -12.27 -17.51 27.11
CA PHE A 136 -12.83 -16.17 27.13
C PHE A 136 -13.89 -16.03 26.04
N GLU A 137 -15.02 -15.47 26.37
CA GLU A 137 -16.10 -15.08 25.47
C GLU A 137 -16.13 -13.55 25.43
N VAL A 138 -15.87 -12.98 24.27
CA VAL A 138 -15.80 -11.53 24.05
C VAL A 138 -16.95 -11.10 23.15
N THR A 139 -17.81 -10.22 23.65
CA THR A 139 -18.92 -9.64 22.89
C THR A 139 -18.81 -8.12 22.85
N THR A 140 -19.08 -7.52 21.70
CA THR A 140 -19.01 -6.07 21.50
C THR A 140 -20.24 -5.58 20.75
N ASP A 141 -20.60 -4.32 20.93
CA ASP A 141 -21.66 -3.68 20.14
C ASP A 141 -21.13 -3.15 18.80
N ASP A 142 -20.03 -2.38 18.83
CA ASP A 142 -19.49 -1.70 17.65
C ASP A 142 -17.96 -1.62 17.63
N SER A 143 -17.29 -2.52 18.31
CA SER A 143 -15.82 -2.60 18.37
C SER A 143 -15.32 -3.96 17.91
N LEU A 144 -14.02 -4.07 17.64
CA LEU A 144 -13.37 -5.34 17.33
C LEU A 144 -13.42 -6.28 18.55
N PRO A 145 -13.96 -7.52 18.45
CA PRO A 145 -13.86 -8.52 19.53
C PRO A 145 -12.39 -8.92 19.72
N CYS A 146 -11.72 -8.35 20.69
CA CYS A 146 -10.32 -8.59 20.97
C CYS A 146 -10.03 -8.61 22.48
N ILE A 147 -8.89 -9.19 22.85
CA ILE A 147 -8.46 -9.27 24.24
C ILE A 147 -6.93 -9.16 24.33
N ILE A 148 -6.44 -8.48 25.37
CA ILE A 148 -5.04 -8.46 25.77
C ILE A 148 -4.93 -9.03 27.17
N LEU A 149 -3.90 -9.82 27.46
CA LEU A 149 -3.72 -10.56 28.70
C LEU A 149 -2.41 -10.18 29.39
N LYS A 150 -2.37 -10.19 30.73
CA LYS A 150 -1.17 -9.98 31.54
C LYS A 150 -1.14 -10.96 32.70
N GLY A 151 -0.03 -11.67 32.86
CA GLY A 151 0.22 -12.58 33.96
C GLY A 151 0.05 -14.05 33.64
N ALA A 152 0.42 -14.88 34.58
CA ALA A 152 0.36 -16.34 34.51
C ALA A 152 1.17 -16.99 33.33
N GLY A 153 2.04 -16.23 32.63
CA GLY A 153 2.77 -16.71 31.44
C GLY A 153 1.86 -16.97 30.23
N LEU A 154 0.79 -16.18 30.10
CA LEU A 154 -0.26 -16.36 29.08
C LEU A 154 -0.26 -15.22 28.03
N GLU A 155 0.80 -14.42 28.00
CA GLU A 155 0.94 -13.20 27.21
C GLU A 155 1.18 -13.45 25.71
N ASN A 156 1.56 -14.68 25.32
CA ASN A 156 1.87 -15.00 23.93
C ASN A 156 0.59 -15.33 23.13
N PRO A 157 0.12 -14.48 22.19
CA PRO A 157 -1.06 -14.75 21.36
C PRO A 157 -0.95 -16.04 20.53
N ASP A 158 0.26 -16.39 20.06
CA ASP A 158 0.45 -17.55 19.16
C ASP A 158 0.18 -18.89 19.84
N GLU A 159 0.06 -18.89 21.16
CA GLU A 159 -0.29 -20.08 21.95
C GLU A 159 -1.79 -20.20 22.24
N TRP A 160 -2.59 -19.25 21.79
CA TRP A 160 -4.04 -19.25 21.92
C TRP A 160 -4.71 -19.76 20.66
N GLN A 161 -5.99 -20.12 20.80
CA GLN A 161 -6.89 -20.37 19.68
C GLN A 161 -8.09 -19.44 19.76
N VAL A 162 -8.56 -18.97 18.61
CA VAL A 162 -9.72 -18.10 18.47
C VAL A 162 -10.76 -18.72 17.53
N SER A 163 -12.04 -18.49 17.80
CA SER A 163 -13.16 -18.94 16.96
C SER A 163 -14.29 -17.92 16.95
N MET A 164 -15.08 -17.90 15.86
CA MET A 164 -16.32 -17.14 15.75
C MET A 164 -17.59 -17.98 15.95
N ASP A 165 -17.45 -19.31 16.01
CA ASP A 165 -18.58 -20.27 16.05
C ASP A 165 -18.38 -21.38 17.07
N LYS A 166 -17.26 -21.46 17.78
CA LYS A 166 -16.84 -22.56 18.69
C LYS A 166 -16.55 -23.90 18.01
N GLU A 167 -16.68 -23.99 16.70
CA GLU A 167 -16.42 -25.22 15.93
C GLU A 167 -15.07 -25.12 15.21
N HIS A 168 -14.82 -24.02 14.52
CA HIS A 168 -13.59 -23.78 13.76
C HIS A 168 -12.63 -22.90 14.55
N TRP A 169 -11.48 -23.44 14.90
CA TRP A 169 -10.46 -22.81 15.73
C TRP A 169 -9.18 -22.53 14.92
N THR A 170 -8.65 -21.34 15.04
CA THR A 170 -7.40 -20.93 14.39
C THR A 170 -6.50 -20.16 15.35
N ILE A 171 -5.28 -19.86 14.94
CA ILE A 171 -4.36 -19.00 15.68
C ILE A 171 -4.86 -17.55 15.58
N PRO A 172 -4.96 -16.81 16.70
CA PRO A 172 -5.36 -15.41 16.67
C PRO A 172 -4.39 -14.56 15.84
N GLU A 173 -4.89 -13.49 15.26
CA GLU A 173 -4.08 -12.42 14.71
C GLU A 173 -3.70 -11.43 15.80
N SER A 174 -2.49 -10.87 15.74
CA SER A 174 -1.98 -9.86 16.68
C SER A 174 -0.86 -9.05 16.03
N ALA A 175 -0.57 -7.84 16.55
CA ALA A 175 0.58 -7.06 16.10
C ALA A 175 1.25 -6.33 17.26
N VAL A 176 2.57 -6.13 17.14
CA VAL A 176 3.43 -5.58 18.21
C VAL A 176 2.96 -4.21 18.69
N MET A 177 2.49 -3.36 17.77
CA MET A 177 2.04 -2.01 18.09
C MET A 177 0.76 -1.97 18.96
N TYR A 178 0.01 -3.06 19.08
CA TYR A 178 -1.22 -3.13 19.85
C TYR A 178 -0.99 -3.76 21.24
N ASN A 179 -0.02 -3.19 21.98
CA ASN A 179 0.40 -3.65 23.29
C ASN A 179 -0.04 -2.72 24.45
N LYS A 180 -0.93 -1.74 24.19
CA LYS A 180 -1.39 -0.75 25.16
C LYS A 180 -2.78 -1.09 25.66
N PRO A 181 -2.94 -1.55 26.92
CA PRO A 181 -4.24 -1.83 27.48
C PRO A 181 -5.13 -0.58 27.47
N GLY A 182 -6.42 -0.76 27.18
CA GLY A 182 -7.37 0.35 27.05
C GLY A 182 -7.33 1.10 25.70
N VAL A 183 -6.36 0.80 24.81
CA VAL A 183 -6.35 1.29 23.42
C VAL A 183 -6.63 0.14 22.49
N LEU A 184 -7.87 0.04 22.03
CA LEU A 184 -8.29 -1.03 21.13
C LEU A 184 -7.59 -0.93 19.77
N PRO A 185 -7.32 -2.06 19.10
CA PRO A 185 -6.68 -2.06 17.78
C PRO A 185 -7.46 -1.31 16.69
N ASP A 186 -8.79 -1.26 16.78
CA ASP A 186 -9.66 -0.53 15.87
C ASP A 186 -9.80 0.97 16.19
N ALA A 187 -9.24 1.43 17.32
CA ALA A 187 -9.15 2.85 17.61
C ALA A 187 -8.07 3.53 16.75
N PRO A 188 -8.23 4.84 16.42
CA PRO A 188 -7.22 5.57 15.67
C PRO A 188 -5.83 5.54 16.35
N GLN A 189 -4.81 5.10 15.61
CA GLN A 189 -3.42 5.01 16.07
C GLN A 189 -2.50 6.03 15.38
N ASP A 190 -3.06 6.89 14.53
CA ASP A 190 -2.31 7.78 13.66
C ASP A 190 -1.49 8.81 14.45
N MET A 191 -0.35 9.14 13.94
CA MET A 191 0.50 10.24 14.38
C MET A 191 0.00 11.53 13.71
N THR A 192 0.04 12.65 14.38
CA THR A 192 -0.36 13.94 13.82
C THR A 192 0.87 14.77 13.45
N ALA A 193 0.98 15.13 12.19
CA ALA A 193 1.93 16.13 11.70
C ALA A 193 1.23 17.50 11.63
N ARG A 194 1.64 18.43 12.49
CA ARG A 194 1.15 19.79 12.50
C ARG A 194 1.93 20.63 11.51
N ILE A 195 1.32 20.94 10.38
CA ILE A 195 1.92 21.62 9.25
C ILE A 195 1.49 23.09 9.25
N LYS A 196 2.47 23.98 9.20
CA LYS A 196 2.24 25.43 8.98
C LYS A 196 2.20 25.76 7.50
N PRO A 197 1.50 26.83 7.08
CA PRO A 197 1.59 27.31 5.71
C PRO A 197 3.03 27.49 5.25
N SER A 198 3.33 26.94 4.10
CA SER A 198 4.60 27.16 3.39
C SER A 198 4.59 28.51 2.67
N GLN A 199 3.42 28.88 2.12
CA GLN A 199 3.21 30.12 1.43
C GLN A 199 1.76 30.60 1.61
N ILE A 200 1.58 31.89 1.79
CA ILE A 200 0.26 32.56 1.81
C ILE A 200 0.28 33.64 0.73
N LEU A 201 -0.66 33.56 -0.19
CA LEU A 201 -0.79 34.46 -1.34
C LEU A 201 -2.08 35.25 -1.24
N PRO A 202 -2.04 36.55 -0.83
CA PRO A 202 -3.17 37.44 -0.93
C PRO A 202 -3.54 37.64 -2.40
N MET A 203 -4.78 37.25 -2.76
CA MET A 203 -5.22 37.25 -4.15
C MET A 203 -6.10 38.46 -4.52
N ARG A 204 -7.02 38.81 -3.65
CA ARG A 204 -7.97 39.93 -3.83
C ARG A 204 -8.44 40.43 -2.49
N ASN A 205 -8.38 41.76 -2.25
CA ASN A 205 -8.82 42.37 -1.01
C ASN A 205 -8.38 41.64 0.25
N ALA A 206 -7.12 41.21 0.27
CA ALA A 206 -6.49 40.48 1.38
C ALA A 206 -5.05 40.96 1.53
N GLU A 207 -4.55 40.94 2.75
CA GLU A 207 -3.19 41.35 3.09
C GLU A 207 -2.66 40.52 4.27
N MET A 208 -1.35 40.43 4.37
CA MET A 208 -0.70 39.79 5.52
C MET A 208 -0.67 40.76 6.70
N GLN A 209 -0.99 40.28 7.88
CA GLN A 209 -0.83 40.99 9.15
C GLN A 209 0.29 40.36 10.00
N GLY A 210 1.43 40.96 9.98
CA GLY A 210 2.62 40.39 10.61
C GLY A 210 3.07 39.11 9.93
N LYS A 211 3.56 38.15 10.72
CA LYS A 211 4.16 36.91 10.20
C LYS A 211 3.11 35.85 9.87
N ASP A 212 2.07 35.73 10.67
CA ASP A 212 1.15 34.59 10.62
C ASP A 212 -0.34 35.01 10.56
N GLY A 213 -0.62 36.33 10.54
CA GLY A 213 -1.98 36.86 10.43
C GLY A 213 -2.37 37.18 9.00
N ILE A 214 -3.67 37.06 8.70
CA ILE A 214 -4.27 37.38 7.40
C ILE A 214 -5.49 38.27 7.65
N SER A 215 -5.56 39.40 6.97
CA SER A 215 -6.75 40.20 6.88
C SER A 215 -7.41 39.98 5.51
N ILE A 216 -8.69 39.62 5.50
CA ILE A 216 -9.47 39.45 4.29
C ILE A 216 -10.61 40.48 4.32
N GLY A 217 -10.61 41.41 3.37
CA GLY A 217 -11.67 42.40 3.21
C GLY A 217 -12.94 41.83 2.55
N LYS A 218 -13.93 42.70 2.34
CA LYS A 218 -15.19 42.30 1.70
C LYS A 218 -14.98 41.69 0.31
N ASN A 219 -15.55 40.49 0.10
CA ASN A 219 -15.38 39.67 -1.11
C ASN A 219 -13.89 39.42 -1.45
N GLY A 220 -13.04 39.40 -0.43
CA GLY A 220 -11.63 39.12 -0.53
C GLY A 220 -11.38 37.61 -0.45
N TYR A 221 -10.22 37.19 -0.95
CA TYR A 221 -9.75 35.79 -0.81
C TYR A 221 -8.26 35.69 -0.85
N VAL A 222 -7.75 34.60 -0.25
CA VAL A 222 -6.33 34.22 -0.17
C VAL A 222 -6.17 32.77 -0.59
N LEU A 223 -5.04 32.47 -1.22
CA LEU A 223 -4.60 31.09 -1.51
C LEU A 223 -3.43 30.73 -0.60
N ILE A 224 -3.46 29.54 -0.03
CA ILE A 224 -2.48 29.03 0.93
C ILE A 224 -1.94 27.72 0.38
N ASP A 225 -0.60 27.55 0.39
CA ASP A 225 0.10 26.31 0.07
C ASP A 225 0.76 25.76 1.35
N PHE A 226 0.45 24.53 1.72
CA PHE A 226 1.09 23.80 2.82
C PHE A 226 2.29 22.98 2.38
N PHE A 227 2.60 22.93 1.09
CA PHE A 227 3.62 22.09 0.46
C PHE A 227 3.29 20.59 0.50
N HIS A 228 2.94 20.06 1.65
CA HIS A 228 2.61 18.64 1.83
C HIS A 228 1.16 18.36 1.40
N LEU A 229 1.01 17.41 0.47
CA LEU A 229 -0.29 16.84 0.16
C LEU A 229 -0.54 15.70 1.14
N GLU A 230 -1.49 15.89 2.05
CA GLU A 230 -1.81 14.94 3.12
C GLU A 230 -3.31 14.86 3.36
N ILE A 231 -3.71 13.90 4.19
CA ILE A 231 -5.08 13.77 4.73
C ILE A 231 -5.08 14.35 6.13
N GLY A 232 -6.00 15.28 6.42
CA GLY A 232 -6.05 15.87 7.76
C GLY A 232 -7.09 16.95 7.92
N THR A 233 -7.02 17.66 9.04
CA THR A 233 -7.95 18.70 9.44
C THR A 233 -7.30 20.08 9.41
N LEU A 234 -7.98 21.04 8.82
CA LEU A 234 -7.59 22.45 8.86
C LEU A 234 -8.17 23.12 10.10
N THR A 235 -7.32 23.82 10.88
CA THR A 235 -7.75 24.59 12.06
C THR A 235 -7.17 26.00 12.00
N PHE A 236 -7.99 27.01 12.34
CA PHE A 236 -7.56 28.39 12.44
C PHE A 236 -8.42 29.19 13.42
N GLN A 237 -7.90 30.31 13.89
CA GLN A 237 -8.66 31.31 14.64
C GLN A 237 -9.20 32.31 13.63
N ALA A 238 -10.49 32.64 13.71
CA ALA A 238 -11.11 33.68 12.88
C ALA A 238 -11.99 34.61 13.68
N LYS A 239 -11.92 35.90 13.33
CA LYS A 239 -12.76 36.96 13.87
C LYS A 239 -13.28 37.79 12.73
N GLY A 240 -14.57 38.09 12.69
CA GLY A 240 -15.13 38.89 11.61
C GLY A 240 -16.64 38.86 11.54
N LYS A 241 -17.18 39.35 10.40
CA LYS A 241 -18.60 39.36 10.10
C LYS A 241 -18.91 38.52 8.87
N GLY A 242 -20.15 38.02 8.79
CA GLY A 242 -20.63 37.25 7.64
C GLY A 242 -20.14 35.82 7.64
N THR A 243 -19.73 35.36 6.49
CA THR A 243 -19.31 33.96 6.29
C THR A 243 -17.93 33.87 5.66
N ILE A 244 -17.20 32.80 6.03
CA ILE A 244 -16.00 32.37 5.35
C ILE A 244 -16.27 31.07 4.60
N THR A 245 -15.96 31.05 3.31
CA THR A 245 -16.00 29.87 2.46
C THR A 245 -14.59 29.33 2.34
N VAL A 246 -14.42 28.05 2.69
CA VAL A 246 -13.15 27.35 2.60
C VAL A 246 -13.24 26.34 1.46
N ARG A 247 -12.26 26.38 0.54
CA ARG A 247 -12.10 25.36 -0.50
C ARG A 247 -10.72 24.74 -0.37
N VAL A 248 -10.66 23.46 -0.57
CA VAL A 248 -9.42 22.68 -0.50
C VAL A 248 -9.15 22.05 -1.85
N GLY A 249 -7.88 21.76 -2.11
CA GLY A 249 -7.49 21.09 -3.33
C GLY A 249 -6.08 20.51 -3.24
N GLU A 250 -5.79 19.59 -4.11
CA GLU A 250 -4.43 19.05 -4.30
C GLU A 250 -3.61 19.95 -5.22
N THR A 251 -4.29 20.89 -5.95
CA THR A 251 -3.66 21.90 -6.79
C THR A 251 -4.26 23.28 -6.50
N PRO A 252 -3.52 24.35 -6.87
CA PRO A 252 -4.05 25.72 -6.72
C PRO A 252 -5.30 25.96 -7.57
N GLU A 253 -5.39 25.36 -8.76
CA GLU A 253 -6.54 25.47 -9.64
C GLU A 253 -7.80 24.84 -9.01
N GLU A 254 -7.66 23.69 -8.38
CA GLU A 254 -8.72 22.98 -7.67
C GLU A 254 -9.21 23.81 -6.45
N ALA A 255 -8.28 24.29 -5.63
CA ALA A 255 -8.63 25.10 -4.45
C ALA A 255 -9.28 26.46 -4.81
N LEU A 256 -9.07 26.96 -6.02
CA LEU A 256 -9.69 28.20 -6.54
C LEU A 256 -10.96 27.97 -7.36
N GLU A 257 -11.33 26.72 -7.66
CA GLU A 257 -12.53 26.42 -8.44
C GLU A 257 -13.79 26.71 -7.60
N ARG A 258 -14.78 27.33 -8.23
CA ARG A 258 -16.04 27.72 -7.58
C ARG A 258 -17.24 26.90 -8.05
N ASP A 259 -17.07 26.14 -9.10
CA ASP A 259 -18.09 25.20 -9.56
C ASP A 259 -17.86 23.83 -8.90
N ASP A 260 -18.63 23.58 -7.84
CA ASP A 260 -18.53 22.35 -7.04
C ASP A 260 -18.75 21.07 -7.87
N LYS A 261 -19.42 21.17 -9.04
CA LYS A 261 -19.63 20.03 -9.94
C LYS A 261 -18.34 19.54 -10.61
N LYS A 262 -17.29 20.35 -10.59
CA LYS A 262 -15.97 19.99 -11.15
C LYS A 262 -15.05 19.32 -10.12
N LEU A 263 -15.42 19.40 -8.83
CA LEU A 263 -14.63 18.87 -7.73
C LEU A 263 -14.94 17.39 -7.46
N GLU A 264 -13.97 16.67 -6.98
CA GLU A 264 -14.12 15.28 -6.54
C GLU A 264 -14.55 15.20 -5.08
N GLN A 265 -13.95 15.98 -4.21
CA GLN A 265 -14.36 16.05 -2.80
C GLN A 265 -15.59 16.92 -2.65
N TYR A 266 -16.53 16.51 -1.79
CA TYR A 266 -17.67 17.35 -1.44
C TYR A 266 -17.20 18.68 -0.83
N PRO A 267 -17.81 19.81 -1.22
CA PRO A 267 -17.46 21.12 -0.69
C PRO A 267 -17.71 21.19 0.82
N LEU A 268 -16.89 21.98 1.49
CA LEU A 268 -17.08 22.30 2.90
C LEU A 268 -18.19 23.35 3.06
N ALA A 269 -19.03 23.18 4.07
CA ALA A 269 -20.07 24.17 4.37
C ALA A 269 -19.42 25.51 4.78
N PRO A 270 -19.92 26.66 4.29
CA PRO A 270 -19.47 27.96 4.75
C PRO A 270 -19.66 28.12 6.28
N VAL A 271 -18.70 28.76 6.93
CA VAL A 271 -18.69 28.97 8.38
C VAL A 271 -19.09 30.40 8.68
N THR A 272 -20.09 30.58 9.56
CA THR A 272 -20.47 31.89 10.07
C THR A 272 -19.45 32.39 11.07
N LEU A 273 -18.96 33.61 10.87
CA LEU A 273 -17.97 34.26 11.72
C LEU A 273 -18.62 34.98 12.91
N SER A 274 -17.86 35.04 14.02
CA SER A 274 -18.18 35.84 15.22
C SER A 274 -17.27 37.06 15.30
N GLU A 275 -17.82 38.21 15.72
CA GLU A 275 -17.05 39.44 16.02
C GLU A 275 -16.17 39.26 17.27
N GLU A 276 -16.50 38.32 18.16
CA GLU A 276 -15.68 37.98 19.33
C GLU A 276 -14.51 37.09 18.96
N GLY A 277 -14.59 36.42 17.81
CA GLY A 277 -13.64 35.44 17.33
C GLY A 277 -13.91 34.04 17.86
N GLY A 278 -13.22 33.07 17.28
CA GLY A 278 -13.32 31.66 17.68
C GLY A 278 -12.42 30.73 16.87
N THR A 279 -12.25 29.52 17.39
CA THR A 279 -11.53 28.44 16.68
C THR A 279 -12.46 27.74 15.72
N ILE A 280 -12.04 27.64 14.47
CA ILE A 280 -12.71 26.87 13.43
C ILE A 280 -11.85 25.64 13.13
N THR A 281 -12.47 24.45 13.24
CA THR A 281 -11.87 23.17 12.84
C THR A 281 -12.78 22.55 11.79
N LEU A 282 -12.23 22.24 10.62
CA LEU A 282 -12.98 21.72 9.49
C LEU A 282 -12.95 20.18 9.45
N PRO A 283 -13.93 19.54 8.79
CA PRO A 283 -13.88 18.11 8.52
C PRO A 283 -12.61 17.72 7.75
N GLU A 284 -12.12 16.52 8.01
CA GLU A 284 -10.94 15.96 7.35
C GLU A 284 -11.08 15.94 5.81
N ARG A 285 -10.02 16.34 5.12
CA ARG A 285 -9.90 16.33 3.65
C ARG A 285 -8.47 15.98 3.24
N ALA A 286 -8.31 15.46 2.01
CA ALA A 286 -7.03 15.45 1.34
C ALA A 286 -6.78 16.82 0.75
N LEU A 287 -5.66 17.45 1.10
CA LEU A 287 -5.32 18.79 0.64
C LEU A 287 -3.82 19.07 0.65
N ARG A 288 -3.42 19.97 -0.22
CA ARG A 288 -2.18 20.74 -0.17
C ARG A 288 -2.49 22.24 -0.18
N TYR A 289 -3.50 22.62 -0.95
CA TYR A 289 -3.89 24.02 -1.13
C TYR A 289 -5.24 24.30 -0.48
N VAL A 290 -5.35 25.51 0.06
CA VAL A 290 -6.59 26.02 0.66
C VAL A 290 -6.87 27.43 0.16
N SER A 291 -8.09 27.72 -0.26
CA SER A 291 -8.54 29.09 -0.42
C SER A 291 -9.53 29.48 0.66
N LEU A 292 -9.34 30.67 1.23
CA LEU A 292 -10.27 31.28 2.19
C LEU A 292 -10.88 32.53 1.54
N GLU A 293 -12.18 32.51 1.36
CA GLU A 293 -12.95 33.63 0.79
C GLU A 293 -13.98 34.17 1.80
N CYS A 294 -14.00 35.48 2.04
CA CYS A 294 -14.91 36.12 2.99
C CYS A 294 -15.87 37.11 2.30
N ASP A 295 -17.14 37.04 2.64
CA ASP A 295 -18.18 37.91 2.07
C ASP A 295 -18.20 39.34 2.66
N LYS A 296 -17.83 39.50 3.94
CA LYS A 296 -17.88 40.82 4.61
C LYS A 296 -16.52 41.30 5.12
N GLY A 297 -15.75 40.43 5.76
CA GLY A 297 -14.40 40.69 6.27
C GLY A 297 -14.04 39.81 7.43
N ALA A 298 -12.75 39.38 7.47
CA ALA A 298 -12.23 38.50 8.49
C ALA A 298 -10.76 38.78 8.83
N GLU A 299 -10.40 38.56 10.08
CA GLU A 299 -9.03 38.42 10.58
C GLU A 299 -8.80 36.97 10.90
N ILE A 300 -7.74 36.38 10.37
CA ILE A 300 -7.40 34.98 10.54
C ILE A 300 -6.02 34.85 11.13
N THR A 301 -5.88 34.00 12.13
CA THR A 301 -4.62 33.71 12.82
C THR A 301 -4.52 32.22 13.14
N SER A 302 -3.31 31.79 13.57
CA SER A 302 -3.08 30.42 14.02
C SER A 302 -3.50 29.33 13.04
N LEU A 303 -3.37 29.63 11.74
CA LEU A 303 -3.70 28.69 10.67
C LEU A 303 -2.72 27.52 10.66
N ARG A 304 -3.25 26.31 10.73
CA ARG A 304 -2.48 25.07 10.68
C ARG A 304 -3.28 23.94 10.01
N PHE A 305 -2.55 23.04 9.41
CA PHE A 305 -3.05 21.78 8.89
C PHE A 305 -2.51 20.64 9.75
N ASP A 306 -3.38 19.93 10.44
CA ASP A 306 -3.05 18.78 11.28
C ASP A 306 -3.29 17.50 10.46
N ALA A 307 -2.22 16.98 9.83
CA ALA A 307 -2.25 15.79 8.98
C ALA A 307 -2.18 14.51 9.82
N SER A 308 -2.97 13.50 9.44
CA SER A 308 -2.97 12.17 10.03
C SER A 308 -1.93 11.29 9.34
N LEU A 309 -0.91 10.83 10.05
CA LEU A 309 0.13 9.95 9.53
C LEU A 309 0.11 8.62 10.28
N TRP A 310 0.37 7.53 9.55
CA TRP A 310 0.61 6.25 10.20
C TRP A 310 1.95 6.26 10.97
N PRO A 311 1.99 5.81 12.24
CA PRO A 311 3.17 5.97 13.10
C PRO A 311 4.24 4.90 12.80
N VAL A 312 4.99 5.10 11.74
CA VAL A 312 6.11 4.23 11.34
C VAL A 312 7.40 5.02 11.21
N GLU A 313 8.51 4.31 11.33
CA GLU A 313 9.85 4.84 11.09
C GLU A 313 10.39 4.29 9.77
N HIS A 314 11.23 5.07 9.09
CA HIS A 314 11.92 4.63 7.89
C HIS A 314 12.97 3.56 8.21
N GLN A 315 12.72 2.33 7.78
CA GLN A 315 13.62 1.19 7.95
C GLN A 315 14.71 1.16 6.87
N MET A 316 14.32 1.34 5.61
CA MET A 316 15.24 1.44 4.49
C MET A 316 15.81 2.84 4.38
N GLN A 317 17.12 2.92 4.09
CA GLN A 317 17.81 4.17 3.71
C GLN A 317 18.38 3.98 2.31
N PHE A 318 18.33 5.04 1.52
CA PHE A 318 18.89 5.08 0.17
C PHE A 318 19.37 6.50 -0.13
N GLU A 319 20.63 6.62 -0.52
CA GLU A 319 21.26 7.90 -0.85
C GLU A 319 22.28 7.66 -1.96
N THR A 320 22.39 8.63 -2.87
CA THR A 320 23.32 8.61 -4.02
C THR A 320 24.01 9.97 -4.17
N ASP A 321 24.97 10.06 -5.08
CA ASP A 321 25.58 11.33 -5.46
C ASP A 321 24.71 12.20 -6.39
N ASP A 322 23.52 11.74 -6.75
CA ASP A 322 22.56 12.47 -7.59
C ASP A 322 21.33 12.90 -6.78
N ASP A 323 21.23 14.19 -6.49
CA ASP A 323 20.12 14.76 -5.73
C ASP A 323 18.76 14.57 -6.42
N TYR A 324 18.74 14.46 -7.75
CA TYR A 324 17.49 14.21 -8.48
C TYR A 324 16.96 12.81 -8.21
N VAL A 325 17.82 11.80 -8.22
CA VAL A 325 17.49 10.43 -7.85
C VAL A 325 17.04 10.36 -6.38
N ASN A 326 17.75 11.05 -5.48
CA ASN A 326 17.41 11.13 -4.08
C ASN A 326 16.01 11.75 -3.86
N ASN A 327 15.67 12.82 -4.58
CA ASN A 327 14.38 13.50 -4.49
C ASN A 327 13.24 12.61 -5.03
N LEU A 328 13.46 11.91 -6.15
CA LEU A 328 12.50 10.92 -6.66
C LEU A 328 12.21 9.82 -5.60
N PHE A 329 13.25 9.29 -4.96
CA PHE A 329 13.10 8.28 -3.93
C PHE A 329 12.34 8.83 -2.70
N LYS A 330 12.67 10.04 -2.22
CA LYS A 330 11.98 10.71 -1.11
C LYS A 330 10.51 10.95 -1.43
N MET A 331 10.20 11.46 -2.64
CA MET A 331 8.82 11.70 -3.08
C MET A 331 8.02 10.39 -3.19
N SER A 332 8.66 9.32 -3.64
CA SER A 332 8.09 7.97 -3.71
C SER A 332 7.74 7.45 -2.31
N SER A 333 8.70 7.51 -1.38
CA SER A 333 8.51 7.13 0.01
C SER A 333 7.38 7.95 0.67
N ALA A 334 7.37 9.26 0.46
CA ALA A 334 6.33 10.14 0.98
C ALA A 334 4.94 9.82 0.39
N THR A 335 4.86 9.47 -0.90
CA THR A 335 3.59 9.03 -1.53
C THR A 335 3.04 7.79 -0.85
N LEU A 336 3.90 6.80 -0.59
CA LEU A 336 3.52 5.60 0.14
C LEU A 336 3.09 5.90 1.58
N HIS A 337 3.82 6.77 2.30
CA HIS A 337 3.49 7.12 3.68
C HIS A 337 2.16 7.87 3.79
N THR A 338 1.90 8.83 2.90
CA THR A 338 0.61 9.55 2.83
C THR A 338 -0.58 8.59 2.60
N SER A 339 -0.37 7.54 1.79
CA SER A 339 -1.38 6.51 1.51
C SER A 339 -1.41 5.38 2.54
N MET A 340 -0.43 5.34 3.47
CA MET A 340 -0.31 4.30 4.48
C MET A 340 -1.10 4.69 5.74
N HIS A 341 -2.09 3.90 6.04
CA HIS A 341 -2.81 3.92 7.30
C HIS A 341 -2.82 2.50 7.87
N ARG A 342 -3.99 1.96 8.11
CA ARG A 342 -4.13 0.54 8.49
C ARG A 342 -4.03 -0.41 7.30
N PHE A 343 -4.05 0.18 6.12
CA PHE A 343 -3.76 -0.41 4.81
C PHE A 343 -2.94 0.57 4.00
N TYR A 344 -2.46 0.15 2.84
CA TYR A 344 -2.18 1.06 1.75
C TYR A 344 -3.48 1.36 1.02
N LEU A 345 -3.83 2.64 0.99
CA LEU A 345 -4.98 3.15 0.25
C LEU A 345 -4.58 3.35 -1.23
N ASP A 346 -5.56 3.30 -2.11
CA ASP A 346 -5.41 3.72 -3.50
C ASP A 346 -5.17 5.24 -3.60
N GLY A 347 -6.20 6.04 -3.86
CA GLY A 347 -6.12 7.49 -3.89
C GLY A 347 -6.57 8.14 -2.59
N VAL A 348 -5.86 9.17 -2.13
CA VAL A 348 -6.17 9.84 -0.86
C VAL A 348 -7.33 10.82 -0.97
N LYS A 349 -7.56 11.40 -2.15
CA LYS A 349 -8.70 12.28 -2.43
C LYS A 349 -9.94 11.48 -2.80
N ARG A 350 -9.80 10.52 -3.70
CA ARG A 350 -10.86 9.73 -4.29
C ARG A 350 -10.62 8.25 -4.05
N ASP A 351 -11.69 7.52 -4.00
CA ASP A 351 -11.92 6.19 -3.50
C ASP A 351 -11.56 6.06 -2.02
N PHE A 352 -10.36 6.40 -1.59
CA PHE A 352 -9.94 6.27 -0.19
C PHE A 352 -10.19 4.84 0.33
N LEU A 353 -9.93 3.85 -0.51
CA LEU A 353 -10.21 2.44 -0.26
C LEU A 353 -8.95 1.58 -0.39
N PRO A 354 -8.86 0.52 0.39
CA PRO A 354 -7.79 -0.47 0.25
C PRO A 354 -8.17 -1.49 -0.85
N TRP A 355 -8.21 -1.06 -2.11
CA TRP A 355 -8.34 -2.00 -3.22
C TRP A 355 -7.23 -3.04 -3.13
N SER A 356 -7.58 -4.33 -3.24
CA SER A 356 -6.65 -5.39 -2.84
C SER A 356 -5.37 -5.44 -3.70
N MET A 357 -5.46 -5.17 -5.00
CA MET A 357 -4.27 -5.12 -5.85
C MET A 357 -3.38 -3.92 -5.46
N ASP A 358 -3.97 -2.73 -5.27
CA ASP A 358 -3.26 -1.50 -4.89
C ASP A 358 -2.56 -1.65 -3.54
N ALA A 359 -3.25 -2.22 -2.57
CA ALA A 359 -2.67 -2.51 -1.25
C ALA A 359 -1.50 -3.51 -1.35
N LEU A 360 -1.64 -4.56 -2.18
CA LEU A 360 -0.63 -5.60 -2.32
C LEU A 360 0.60 -5.16 -3.13
N VAL A 361 0.43 -4.38 -4.21
CA VAL A 361 1.58 -3.84 -4.93
C VAL A 361 2.35 -2.86 -4.07
N SER A 362 1.67 -2.09 -3.23
CA SER A 362 2.29 -1.15 -2.30
C SER A 362 3.24 -1.83 -1.30
N THR A 363 3.00 -3.10 -0.95
CA THR A 363 3.88 -3.86 -0.05
C THR A 363 5.25 -4.14 -0.65
N LEU A 364 5.42 -4.15 -1.98
CA LEU A 364 6.72 -4.34 -2.64
C LEU A 364 7.77 -3.31 -2.18
N ALA A 365 7.33 -2.11 -1.89
CA ALA A 365 8.18 -1.05 -1.38
C ALA A 365 7.97 -0.82 0.12
N GLY A 366 6.72 -0.81 0.58
CA GLY A 366 6.36 -0.47 1.96
C GLY A 366 6.93 -1.43 2.99
N ASP A 367 7.02 -2.73 2.69
CA ASP A 367 7.63 -3.73 3.57
C ASP A 367 9.14 -3.48 3.82
N TYR A 368 9.80 -2.81 2.88
CA TYR A 368 11.20 -2.40 3.04
C TYR A 368 11.32 -0.99 3.61
N LEU A 369 10.52 -0.04 3.14
CA LEU A 369 10.57 1.34 3.62
C LEU A 369 10.21 1.44 5.10
N PHE A 370 9.12 0.79 5.52
CA PHE A 370 8.52 0.99 6.85
C PHE A 370 8.51 -0.29 7.71
N GLY A 371 8.47 -1.46 7.11
CA GLY A 371 8.55 -2.74 7.82
C GLY A 371 7.32 -3.06 8.70
N ASP A 372 6.18 -2.41 8.47
CA ASP A 372 4.95 -2.71 9.19
C ASP A 372 4.23 -3.92 8.59
N GLN A 373 4.51 -5.09 9.15
CA GLN A 373 3.93 -6.34 8.71
C GLN A 373 2.39 -6.37 8.84
N GLN A 374 1.81 -5.64 9.80
CA GLN A 374 0.36 -5.67 10.02
C GLN A 374 -0.40 -4.96 8.90
N VAL A 375 0.12 -3.85 8.38
CA VAL A 375 -0.48 -3.16 7.23
C VAL A 375 -0.50 -4.08 6.01
N SER A 376 0.59 -4.81 5.76
CA SER A 376 0.65 -5.81 4.68
C SER A 376 -0.31 -6.97 4.90
N LYS A 377 -0.41 -7.50 6.12
CA LYS A 377 -1.39 -8.54 6.49
C LYS A 377 -2.82 -8.08 6.26
N ASN A 378 -3.14 -6.84 6.58
CA ASN A 378 -4.48 -6.29 6.33
C ASN A 378 -4.82 -6.29 4.83
N GLY A 379 -3.88 -5.90 3.95
CA GLY A 379 -4.06 -5.99 2.50
C GLY A 379 -4.27 -7.43 2.01
N ILE A 380 -3.48 -8.38 2.51
CA ILE A 380 -3.64 -9.81 2.23
C ILE A 380 -5.01 -10.31 2.70
N SER A 381 -5.44 -9.89 3.90
CA SER A 381 -6.74 -10.26 4.47
C SER A 381 -7.88 -9.84 3.55
N ILE A 382 -7.87 -8.59 3.07
CA ILE A 382 -8.90 -8.08 2.16
C ILE A 382 -8.95 -8.89 0.88
N ALA A 383 -7.80 -9.23 0.31
CA ALA A 383 -7.74 -10.01 -0.92
C ALA A 383 -8.25 -11.45 -0.76
N LEU A 384 -8.15 -12.03 0.45
CA LEU A 384 -8.60 -13.38 0.76
C LEU A 384 -10.00 -13.44 1.41
N MET A 385 -10.57 -12.30 1.80
CA MET A 385 -11.84 -12.24 2.54
C MET A 385 -13.10 -12.52 1.71
N PRO A 386 -13.20 -12.16 0.45
CA PRO A 386 -14.36 -12.48 -0.37
C PRO A 386 -14.37 -13.97 -0.71
N LEU A 387 -14.98 -14.76 0.13
CA LEU A 387 -14.91 -16.21 0.04
C LEU A 387 -16.19 -16.93 -0.30
N ASP A 388 -17.09 -16.23 -0.80
CA ASP A 388 -17.86 -16.79 -1.88
C ASP A 388 -17.19 -16.28 -3.17
N PRO A 389 -16.38 -17.09 -3.85
CA PRO A 389 -15.79 -16.67 -5.12
C PRO A 389 -16.86 -16.33 -6.16
N GLN A 390 -18.09 -16.86 -5.98
CA GLN A 390 -19.27 -16.50 -6.76
C GLN A 390 -19.78 -15.11 -6.39
N LYS A 391 -19.41 -14.61 -5.22
CA LYS A 391 -19.74 -13.31 -4.67
C LYS A 391 -18.50 -12.50 -4.36
N SER A 392 -17.37 -12.74 -5.04
CA SER A 392 -16.18 -11.92 -4.88
C SER A 392 -16.45 -10.51 -5.40
N ASP A 393 -17.04 -9.74 -4.56
CA ASP A 393 -17.69 -8.47 -4.85
C ASP A 393 -16.78 -7.25 -4.76
N ILE A 394 -15.46 -7.44 -4.83
CA ILE A 394 -14.61 -6.30 -5.16
C ILE A 394 -14.78 -5.88 -6.63
N GLY A 395 -15.62 -6.59 -7.39
CA GLY A 395 -16.00 -6.22 -8.74
C GLY A 395 -14.88 -6.32 -9.78
N ILE A 396 -13.68 -6.73 -9.37
CA ILE A 396 -12.48 -6.84 -10.21
C ILE A 396 -11.94 -8.26 -10.08
N PRO A 397 -12.23 -9.13 -11.04
CA PRO A 397 -12.09 -10.58 -10.90
C PRO A 397 -10.66 -11.11 -10.76
N ASP A 398 -9.64 -10.40 -11.26
CA ASP A 398 -8.23 -10.80 -11.15
C ASP A 398 -7.57 -10.33 -9.84
N TYR A 399 -8.17 -9.41 -9.10
CA TYR A 399 -7.58 -8.90 -7.85
C TYR A 399 -7.29 -9.99 -6.81
N PRO A 400 -8.13 -11.01 -6.58
CA PRO A 400 -7.79 -12.10 -5.69
C PRO A 400 -6.54 -12.91 -6.08
N LEU A 401 -6.16 -12.93 -7.37
CA LEU A 401 -4.94 -13.60 -7.82
C LEU A 401 -3.66 -12.91 -7.36
N HIS A 402 -3.70 -11.63 -6.98
CA HIS A 402 -2.56 -10.95 -6.40
C HIS A 402 -2.29 -11.38 -4.94
N ALA A 403 -3.29 -11.98 -4.25
CA ALA A 403 -3.19 -12.35 -2.85
C ALA A 403 -2.01 -13.28 -2.53
N LEU A 404 -1.80 -14.33 -3.34
CA LEU A 404 -0.72 -15.28 -3.08
C LEU A 404 0.65 -14.70 -3.41
N PHE A 405 0.73 -13.76 -4.35
CA PHE A 405 1.96 -13.01 -4.59
C PHE A 405 2.33 -12.19 -3.35
N GLY A 406 1.40 -11.36 -2.86
CA GLY A 406 1.61 -10.56 -1.66
C GLY A 406 1.92 -11.39 -0.41
N LEU A 407 1.19 -12.50 -0.20
CA LEU A 407 1.43 -13.43 0.91
C LEU A 407 2.84 -14.03 0.86
N LYS A 408 3.31 -14.43 -0.34
CA LYS A 408 4.65 -14.99 -0.51
C LYS A 408 5.72 -13.93 -0.25
N GLN A 409 5.56 -12.71 -0.75
CA GLN A 409 6.49 -11.61 -0.48
C GLN A 409 6.54 -11.29 1.02
N ASN A 410 5.40 -11.21 1.70
CA ASN A 410 5.33 -11.01 3.15
C ASN A 410 6.06 -12.11 3.92
N TYR A 411 5.80 -13.39 3.59
CA TYR A 411 6.50 -14.51 4.22
C TYR A 411 8.02 -14.46 3.99
N LEU A 412 8.45 -14.22 2.76
CA LEU A 412 9.88 -14.15 2.44
C LEU A 412 10.54 -13.01 3.20
N ARG A 413 9.90 -11.84 3.25
CA ARG A 413 10.42 -10.62 3.90
C ARG A 413 10.52 -10.76 5.42
N PHE A 414 9.47 -11.29 6.08
CA PHE A 414 9.39 -11.34 7.55
C PHE A 414 9.70 -12.72 8.14
N GLY A 415 9.64 -13.79 7.34
CA GLY A 415 9.88 -15.16 7.78
C GLY A 415 8.77 -15.73 8.68
N ASP A 416 7.61 -15.05 8.74
CA ASP A 416 6.49 -15.42 9.59
C ASP A 416 5.46 -16.25 8.82
N LEU A 417 5.38 -17.54 9.14
CA LEU A 417 4.45 -18.48 8.53
C LEU A 417 3.01 -18.33 9.08
N THR A 418 2.83 -17.62 10.20
CA THR A 418 1.56 -17.52 10.94
C THR A 418 0.44 -17.01 10.04
N THR A 419 0.69 -15.96 9.24
CA THR A 419 -0.31 -15.41 8.31
C THR A 419 -0.83 -16.48 7.36
N SER A 420 0.04 -17.27 6.74
CA SER A 420 -0.38 -18.31 5.81
C SER A 420 -1.16 -19.44 6.50
N LEU A 421 -0.86 -19.73 7.76
CA LEU A 421 -1.60 -20.71 8.56
C LEU A 421 -3.00 -20.20 8.98
N GLN A 422 -3.09 -18.93 9.35
CA GLN A 422 -4.35 -18.26 9.68
C GLN A 422 -5.33 -18.25 8.51
N TYR A 423 -4.81 -18.09 7.29
CA TYR A 423 -5.59 -18.03 6.05
C TYR A 423 -5.54 -19.31 5.22
N LYS A 424 -5.02 -20.44 5.77
CA LYS A 424 -4.84 -21.70 5.04
C LYS A 424 -6.11 -22.15 4.32
N ASP A 425 -7.21 -22.23 5.03
CA ASP A 425 -8.49 -22.71 4.47
C ASP A 425 -9.01 -21.77 3.36
N ARG A 426 -8.77 -20.48 3.52
CA ARG A 426 -9.14 -19.46 2.53
C ARG A 426 -8.33 -19.57 1.26
N ILE A 427 -7.02 -19.81 1.39
CA ILE A 427 -6.12 -20.04 0.28
C ILE A 427 -6.54 -21.29 -0.50
N ILE A 428 -6.83 -22.38 0.22
CA ILE A 428 -7.31 -23.63 -0.38
C ILE A 428 -8.63 -23.39 -1.13
N GLN A 429 -9.61 -22.73 -0.49
CA GLN A 429 -10.89 -22.41 -1.12
C GLN A 429 -10.75 -21.55 -2.38
N LEU A 430 -9.84 -20.55 -2.37
CA LEU A 430 -9.56 -19.71 -3.53
C LEU A 430 -9.01 -20.53 -4.71
N LEU A 431 -7.99 -21.37 -4.44
CA LEU A 431 -7.37 -22.18 -5.49
C LEU A 431 -8.30 -23.29 -6.01
N ASP A 432 -9.11 -23.88 -5.13
CA ASP A 432 -10.11 -24.89 -5.50
C ASP A 432 -11.25 -24.28 -6.32
N PHE A 433 -11.66 -23.07 -5.99
CA PHE A 433 -12.60 -22.34 -6.81
C PHE A 433 -12.08 -22.16 -8.25
N TYR A 434 -10.88 -21.60 -8.41
CA TYR A 434 -10.31 -21.45 -9.76
C TYR A 434 -10.17 -22.78 -10.47
N ALA A 435 -9.78 -23.85 -9.79
CA ALA A 435 -9.73 -25.18 -10.37
C ALA A 435 -11.10 -25.75 -10.79
N SER A 436 -12.19 -25.24 -10.21
CA SER A 436 -13.56 -25.69 -10.52
C SER A 436 -14.22 -24.97 -11.68
N ILE A 437 -13.73 -23.78 -12.05
CA ILE A 437 -14.33 -22.92 -13.10
C ILE A 437 -13.56 -22.90 -14.42
N VAL A 438 -12.47 -23.68 -14.53
CA VAL A 438 -11.68 -23.76 -15.75
C VAL A 438 -12.39 -24.60 -16.83
N ASP A 439 -12.10 -24.27 -18.09
CA ASP A 439 -12.50 -25.06 -19.25
C ASP A 439 -11.69 -26.35 -19.43
N GLU A 440 -11.91 -27.07 -20.51
CA GLU A 440 -11.20 -28.30 -20.87
C GLU A 440 -9.69 -28.13 -21.08
N ASN A 441 -9.23 -26.90 -21.37
CA ASN A 441 -7.82 -26.53 -21.45
C ASN A 441 -7.23 -26.11 -20.11
N GLY A 442 -8.05 -25.97 -19.09
CA GLY A 442 -7.64 -25.48 -17.77
C GLY A 442 -7.59 -23.95 -17.67
N PHE A 443 -8.25 -23.23 -18.57
CA PHE A 443 -8.28 -21.78 -18.63
C PHE A 443 -9.51 -21.20 -17.93
N VAL A 444 -9.32 -20.09 -17.26
CA VAL A 444 -10.38 -19.24 -16.70
C VAL A 444 -10.82 -18.22 -17.74
N HIS A 445 -12.12 -18.08 -17.93
CA HIS A 445 -12.71 -17.17 -18.91
C HIS A 445 -13.11 -15.84 -18.28
N GLY A 446 -12.94 -14.76 -19.04
CA GLY A 446 -13.49 -13.45 -18.70
C GLY A 446 -14.99 -13.41 -19.00
N ASN A 447 -15.77 -12.87 -18.10
CA ASN A 447 -17.21 -12.67 -18.29
C ASN A 447 -17.64 -11.29 -17.77
N TYR A 448 -17.18 -10.25 -18.48
CA TYR A 448 -17.48 -8.87 -18.13
C TYR A 448 -18.92 -8.53 -18.52
N GLY A 449 -19.74 -8.24 -17.54
CA GLY A 449 -21.14 -7.87 -17.74
C GLY A 449 -22.14 -8.81 -17.08
N ASP A 450 -21.84 -10.10 -16.99
CA ASP A 450 -22.53 -11.01 -16.09
C ASP A 450 -21.69 -11.15 -14.81
N ARG A 451 -21.87 -10.29 -13.87
CA ARG A 451 -21.12 -10.23 -12.60
C ARG A 451 -21.15 -11.52 -11.77
N GLN A 452 -21.59 -12.63 -12.34
CA GLN A 452 -21.72 -13.89 -11.61
C GLN A 452 -20.43 -14.71 -11.56
N PHE A 453 -19.57 -14.68 -12.61
CA PHE A 453 -18.36 -15.52 -12.68
C PHE A 453 -17.26 -14.93 -13.54
N GLY A 454 -17.27 -13.61 -13.74
CA GLY A 454 -16.32 -13.02 -14.65
C GLY A 454 -14.91 -13.08 -14.11
N TYR A 455 -14.10 -13.92 -14.71
CA TYR A 455 -12.69 -13.70 -14.74
C TYR A 455 -12.39 -12.74 -15.86
N THR A 456 -12.58 -11.49 -15.61
CA THR A 456 -12.12 -10.44 -16.51
C THR A 456 -10.69 -10.12 -16.17
N PRO A 457 -9.86 -9.88 -17.18
CA PRO A 457 -8.69 -9.04 -16.95
C PRO A 457 -9.19 -7.76 -16.30
N GLY A 458 -8.75 -7.48 -15.08
CA GLY A 458 -9.22 -6.35 -14.29
C GLY A 458 -8.92 -5.00 -14.90
N TRP A 459 -8.68 -4.01 -14.09
CA TRP A 459 -8.28 -2.68 -14.55
C TRP A 459 -7.02 -2.67 -15.40
N SER A 460 -6.11 -3.63 -15.20
CA SER A 460 -4.89 -3.82 -15.98
C SER A 460 -5.13 -3.87 -17.48
N THR A 461 -6.23 -4.47 -17.87
CA THR A 461 -6.62 -4.59 -19.28
C THR A 461 -7.89 -3.82 -19.60
N TYR A 462 -8.28 -2.89 -18.72
CA TYR A 462 -9.47 -2.07 -18.94
C TYR A 462 -9.50 -1.42 -20.31
N ASN A 463 -8.37 -0.99 -20.81
CA ASN A 463 -8.18 -0.47 -22.15
C ASN A 463 -7.80 -1.56 -23.16
N GLY A 464 -7.64 -2.79 -22.73
CA GLY A 464 -7.29 -3.93 -23.59
C GLY A 464 -8.49 -4.46 -24.35
N PRO A 465 -8.24 -5.18 -25.43
CA PRO A 465 -9.30 -5.64 -26.33
C PRO A 465 -10.11 -6.84 -25.86
N VAL A 466 -9.67 -7.52 -24.79
CA VAL A 466 -10.28 -8.79 -24.36
C VAL A 466 -10.92 -8.65 -23.00
N ARG A 467 -12.22 -8.37 -22.97
CA ARG A 467 -12.99 -8.29 -21.73
C ARG A 467 -13.78 -9.55 -21.38
N LYS A 468 -13.97 -10.47 -22.34
CA LYS A 468 -14.78 -11.68 -22.16
C LYS A 468 -14.07 -12.96 -22.58
N GLY A 469 -12.90 -12.85 -23.21
CA GLY A 469 -12.11 -13.99 -23.68
C GLY A 469 -11.23 -14.61 -22.61
N VAL A 470 -10.30 -15.41 -23.05
CA VAL A 470 -9.24 -15.99 -22.23
C VAL A 470 -8.02 -15.09 -22.33
N ALA A 471 -7.70 -14.35 -21.27
CA ALA A 471 -6.52 -13.50 -21.23
C ALA A 471 -5.29 -14.31 -20.80
N ALA A 472 -4.23 -14.27 -21.60
CA ALA A 472 -2.99 -15.04 -21.33
C ALA A 472 -2.36 -14.66 -20.00
N TYR A 473 -2.25 -13.33 -19.68
CA TYR A 473 -1.65 -12.90 -18.44
C TYR A 473 -2.34 -13.47 -17.21
N ALA A 474 -3.67 -13.58 -17.28
CA ALA A 474 -4.48 -14.10 -16.20
C ALA A 474 -4.22 -15.59 -15.94
N GLN A 475 -4.02 -16.37 -17.02
CA GLN A 475 -3.64 -17.77 -16.90
C GLN A 475 -2.21 -17.90 -16.33
N ILE A 476 -1.31 -16.97 -16.65
CA ILE A 476 0.04 -16.91 -16.09
C ILE A 476 -0.02 -16.58 -14.59
N MET A 477 -0.86 -15.64 -14.17
CA MET A 477 -1.10 -15.37 -12.76
C MET A 477 -1.69 -16.59 -12.03
N LEU A 478 -2.66 -17.29 -12.63
CA LEU A 478 -3.23 -18.50 -12.07
C LEU A 478 -2.16 -19.60 -11.93
N TYR A 479 -1.31 -19.77 -12.93
CA TYR A 479 -0.15 -20.66 -12.85
C TYR A 479 0.74 -20.31 -11.65
N TYR A 480 1.10 -19.03 -11.50
CA TYR A 480 1.88 -18.54 -10.35
C TYR A 480 1.20 -18.86 -9.01
N ASN A 481 -0.11 -18.71 -8.95
CA ASN A 481 -0.89 -19.03 -7.74
C ASN A 481 -0.85 -20.52 -7.41
N TYR A 482 -0.95 -21.43 -8.38
CA TYR A 482 -0.79 -22.86 -8.13
C TYR A 482 0.64 -23.21 -7.67
N VAL A 483 1.68 -22.60 -8.25
CA VAL A 483 3.08 -22.78 -7.81
C VAL A 483 3.24 -22.29 -6.36
N THR A 484 2.68 -21.15 -6.03
CA THR A 484 2.75 -20.57 -4.68
C THR A 484 1.90 -21.35 -3.69
N GLY A 485 0.73 -21.84 -4.08
CA GLY A 485 -0.08 -22.75 -3.28
C GLY A 485 0.65 -24.04 -2.93
N ALA A 486 1.35 -24.63 -3.90
CA ALA A 486 2.20 -25.81 -3.65
C ALA A 486 3.34 -25.49 -2.67
N TYR A 487 3.98 -24.34 -2.80
CA TYR A 487 5.03 -23.87 -1.89
C TYR A 487 4.55 -23.76 -0.45
N PHE A 488 3.38 -23.14 -0.22
CA PHE A 488 2.80 -23.04 1.13
C PHE A 488 2.32 -24.40 1.64
N ALA A 489 1.74 -25.24 0.78
CA ALA A 489 1.33 -26.60 1.16
C ALA A 489 2.53 -27.45 1.66
N ASP A 490 3.72 -27.31 1.07
CA ASP A 490 4.95 -27.93 1.60
C ASP A 490 5.32 -27.39 2.98
N LEU A 491 5.24 -26.07 3.18
CA LEU A 491 5.52 -25.45 4.48
C LEU A 491 4.52 -25.87 5.55
N TRP A 492 3.27 -26.11 5.17
CA TRP A 492 2.23 -26.66 6.06
C TRP A 492 2.34 -28.17 6.28
N LYS A 493 3.27 -28.85 5.57
CA LYS A 493 3.44 -30.29 5.58
C LYS A 493 2.24 -31.08 5.00
N GLU A 494 1.57 -30.50 4.04
CA GLU A 494 0.41 -31.06 3.31
C GLU A 494 0.85 -31.57 1.93
N SER A 495 1.62 -32.67 1.89
CA SER A 495 2.27 -33.16 0.67
C SER A 495 1.29 -33.50 -0.45
N ALA A 496 0.14 -34.11 -0.15
CA ALA A 496 -0.89 -34.44 -1.15
C ALA A 496 -1.47 -33.17 -1.81
N LEU A 497 -1.67 -32.11 -1.02
CA LEU A 497 -2.15 -30.82 -1.50
C LEU A 497 -1.07 -30.16 -2.38
N ALA A 498 0.19 -30.17 -1.95
CA ALA A 498 1.30 -29.65 -2.73
C ALA A 498 1.43 -30.35 -4.11
N ASP A 499 1.32 -31.68 -4.15
CA ASP A 499 1.40 -32.46 -5.39
C ASP A 499 0.21 -32.16 -6.32
N ARG A 500 -0.98 -31.97 -5.77
CA ARG A 500 -2.17 -31.55 -6.53
C ARG A 500 -1.93 -30.20 -7.22
N TYR A 501 -1.48 -29.19 -6.49
CA TYR A 501 -1.20 -27.87 -7.06
C TYR A 501 -0.04 -27.88 -8.05
N ARG A 502 1.01 -28.65 -7.81
CA ARG A 502 2.09 -28.86 -8.80
C ARG A 502 1.57 -29.48 -10.08
N LYS A 503 0.64 -30.44 -9.99
CA LYS A 503 0.01 -31.03 -11.19
C LYS A 503 -0.80 -30.02 -11.99
N LEU A 504 -1.62 -29.20 -11.30
CA LEU A 504 -2.38 -28.12 -11.93
C LEU A 504 -1.45 -27.10 -12.60
N ALA A 505 -0.39 -26.68 -11.93
CA ALA A 505 0.60 -25.75 -12.47
C ALA A 505 1.28 -26.32 -13.73
N ARG A 506 1.77 -27.57 -13.69
CA ARG A 506 2.41 -28.19 -14.87
C ARG A 506 1.49 -28.27 -16.08
N ASN A 507 0.24 -28.67 -15.86
CA ASN A 507 -0.75 -28.79 -16.94
C ASN A 507 -1.06 -27.41 -17.53
N LEU A 508 -1.31 -26.43 -16.67
CA LEU A 508 -1.61 -25.07 -17.11
C LEU A 508 -0.44 -24.41 -17.85
N LYS A 509 0.80 -24.56 -17.35
CA LYS A 509 2.02 -24.07 -18.03
C LYS A 509 2.11 -24.63 -19.46
N LYS A 510 1.90 -25.95 -19.63
CA LYS A 510 1.92 -26.59 -20.94
C LYS A 510 0.88 -25.93 -21.86
N LYS A 511 -0.35 -25.76 -21.39
CA LYS A 511 -1.45 -25.16 -22.16
C LYS A 511 -1.21 -23.69 -22.50
N ILE A 512 -0.62 -22.90 -21.57
CA ILE A 512 -0.23 -21.51 -21.83
C ILE A 512 0.74 -21.44 -23.02
N PHE A 513 1.76 -22.28 -23.05
CA PHE A 513 2.70 -22.32 -24.18
C PHE A 513 2.07 -22.83 -25.48
N GLU A 514 1.21 -23.84 -25.43
CA GLU A 514 0.53 -24.39 -26.61
C GLU A 514 -0.41 -23.36 -27.26
N HIS A 515 -1.08 -22.51 -26.48
CA HIS A 515 -2.13 -21.63 -26.96
C HIS A 515 -1.70 -20.15 -27.08
N PHE A 516 -0.78 -19.68 -26.23
CA PHE A 516 -0.48 -18.25 -26.14
C PHE A 516 0.98 -17.88 -26.41
N TRP A 517 1.87 -18.82 -26.64
CA TRP A 517 3.25 -18.54 -27.05
C TRP A 517 3.34 -18.39 -28.58
N ASP A 518 3.74 -17.21 -29.04
CA ASP A 518 4.00 -16.96 -30.45
C ASP A 518 5.44 -17.38 -30.80
N ASN A 519 5.58 -18.46 -31.55
CA ASN A 519 6.89 -19.02 -31.92
C ASN A 519 7.69 -18.14 -32.88
N ASP A 520 7.03 -17.28 -33.65
CA ASP A 520 7.71 -16.39 -34.61
C ASP A 520 8.27 -15.15 -33.87
N ARG A 521 7.43 -14.51 -33.05
CA ARG A 521 7.78 -13.30 -32.30
C ARG A 521 8.47 -13.57 -30.95
N LYS A 522 8.44 -14.84 -30.46
CA LYS A 522 9.04 -15.27 -29.18
C LYS A 522 8.50 -14.49 -27.97
N VAL A 523 7.19 -14.32 -27.90
CA VAL A 523 6.48 -13.60 -26.83
C VAL A 523 5.12 -14.25 -26.58
N PHE A 524 4.48 -13.94 -25.46
CA PHE A 524 3.09 -14.28 -25.22
C PHE A 524 2.15 -13.33 -25.98
N ILE A 525 1.15 -13.87 -26.63
CA ILE A 525 0.04 -13.10 -27.22
C ILE A 525 -0.98 -12.73 -26.14
N ASN A 526 -1.93 -11.87 -26.50
CA ASN A 526 -2.93 -11.35 -25.54
C ASN A 526 -3.92 -12.44 -25.07
N GLY A 527 -4.28 -13.41 -25.93
CA GLY A 527 -5.18 -14.51 -25.57
C GLY A 527 -6.20 -14.85 -26.65
N THR A 528 -7.47 -14.95 -26.28
CA THR A 528 -8.58 -15.08 -27.22
C THR A 528 -9.49 -13.85 -27.19
N MET A 529 -10.26 -13.66 -28.26
CA MET A 529 -11.32 -12.65 -28.33
C MET A 529 -12.51 -13.05 -27.44
N ASN A 530 -13.50 -12.18 -27.35
CA ASN A 530 -14.69 -12.35 -26.52
C ASN A 530 -15.56 -13.59 -26.86
N ASP A 531 -15.33 -14.22 -27.99
CA ASP A 531 -15.97 -15.48 -28.41
C ASP A 531 -15.29 -16.73 -27.82
N ASN A 532 -14.17 -16.55 -27.08
CA ASN A 532 -13.31 -17.60 -26.52
C ASN A 532 -12.65 -18.55 -27.53
N VAL A 533 -12.76 -18.27 -28.82
CA VAL A 533 -12.28 -19.12 -29.94
C VAL A 533 -11.27 -18.39 -30.80
N THR A 534 -11.58 -17.15 -31.21
CA THR A 534 -10.72 -16.35 -32.08
C THR A 534 -9.46 -15.92 -31.33
N VAL A 535 -8.30 -16.28 -31.86
CA VAL A 535 -7.00 -15.93 -31.25
C VAL A 535 -6.73 -14.45 -31.42
N ASP A 536 -6.44 -13.77 -30.29
CA ASP A 536 -5.98 -12.39 -30.24
C ASP A 536 -4.45 -12.33 -30.25
N LYS A 537 -3.86 -12.18 -31.42
CA LYS A 537 -2.40 -12.14 -31.62
C LYS A 537 -1.73 -10.82 -31.20
N ARG A 538 -2.47 -9.85 -30.66
CA ARG A 538 -1.87 -8.64 -30.11
C ARG A 538 -0.98 -8.99 -28.91
N ILE A 539 -0.09 -8.09 -28.56
CA ILE A 539 0.85 -8.27 -27.44
C ILE A 539 0.55 -7.22 -26.40
N SER A 540 0.43 -7.63 -25.14
CA SER A 540 0.33 -6.74 -23.99
C SER A 540 1.58 -6.84 -23.13
N HIS A 541 1.92 -5.77 -22.42
CA HIS A 541 2.98 -5.78 -21.41
C HIS A 541 2.66 -6.80 -20.29
N HIS A 542 1.39 -6.90 -19.89
CA HIS A 542 0.93 -7.74 -18.78
C HIS A 542 1.34 -9.22 -18.91
N ALA A 543 1.11 -9.83 -20.08
CA ALA A 543 1.49 -11.23 -20.30
C ALA A 543 3.01 -11.44 -20.22
N GLN A 544 3.79 -10.44 -20.64
CA GLN A 544 5.25 -10.52 -20.64
C GLN A 544 5.79 -10.37 -19.21
N TYR A 545 5.44 -9.29 -18.51
CA TYR A 545 5.99 -9.08 -17.17
C TYR A 545 5.50 -10.13 -16.16
N TRP A 546 4.24 -10.58 -16.23
CA TRP A 546 3.79 -11.71 -15.41
C TRP A 546 4.49 -13.01 -15.78
N GLY A 547 4.79 -13.22 -17.08
CA GLY A 547 5.61 -14.34 -17.52
C GLY A 547 7.01 -14.35 -16.89
N ILE A 548 7.63 -13.17 -16.80
CA ILE A 548 8.94 -12.98 -16.14
C ILE A 548 8.81 -13.20 -14.63
N LEU A 549 7.82 -12.60 -13.96
CA LEU A 549 7.60 -12.76 -12.53
C LEU A 549 7.29 -14.20 -12.11
N ALA A 550 6.56 -14.93 -12.97
CA ALA A 550 6.19 -16.33 -12.76
C ALA A 550 7.25 -17.35 -13.18
N ASP A 551 8.43 -16.92 -13.63
CA ASP A 551 9.53 -17.81 -14.09
C ASP A 551 9.12 -18.72 -15.26
N ILE A 552 8.29 -18.23 -16.17
CA ILE A 552 7.90 -18.99 -17.38
C ILE A 552 8.26 -18.32 -18.69
N PHE A 553 8.54 -17.00 -18.70
CA PHE A 553 9.08 -16.36 -19.89
C PHE A 553 10.53 -16.80 -20.10
N PRO A 554 10.90 -17.34 -21.28
CA PRO A 554 12.27 -17.83 -21.50
C PRO A 554 13.30 -16.69 -21.52
N GLU A 555 14.32 -16.80 -20.67
CA GLU A 555 15.34 -15.75 -20.48
C GLU A 555 16.12 -15.45 -21.77
N GLU A 556 16.33 -16.44 -22.63
CA GLU A 556 17.02 -16.30 -23.91
C GLU A 556 16.29 -15.36 -24.90
N HIS A 557 15.05 -14.97 -24.58
CA HIS A 557 14.26 -14.07 -25.42
C HIS A 557 14.09 -12.67 -24.78
N TYR A 558 14.73 -12.37 -23.64
CA TYR A 558 14.64 -11.06 -23.01
C TYR A 558 15.13 -9.93 -23.92
N ASP A 559 16.26 -10.10 -24.63
CA ASP A 559 16.79 -9.09 -25.54
C ASP A 559 15.77 -8.78 -26.65
N ASN A 560 15.18 -9.81 -27.25
CA ASN A 560 14.15 -9.61 -28.25
C ASN A 560 12.91 -8.88 -27.70
N LEU A 561 12.47 -9.25 -26.49
CA LEU A 561 11.31 -8.63 -25.84
C LEU A 561 11.54 -7.13 -25.61
N PHE A 562 12.65 -6.78 -24.97
CA PHE A 562 12.90 -5.42 -24.51
C PHE A 562 13.45 -4.49 -25.60
N GLU A 563 14.13 -5.00 -26.61
CA GLU A 563 14.74 -4.19 -27.68
C GLU A 563 13.85 -4.10 -28.93
N ASN A 564 13.10 -5.17 -29.24
CA ASN A 564 12.36 -5.25 -30.51
C ASN A 564 10.85 -5.24 -30.34
N ILE A 565 10.30 -5.70 -29.22
CA ILE A 565 8.85 -5.88 -29.06
C ILE A 565 8.24 -4.72 -28.26
N LEU A 566 8.60 -4.58 -26.97
CA LEU A 566 7.98 -3.59 -26.09
C LEU A 566 8.06 -2.15 -26.61
N PRO A 567 9.22 -1.66 -27.13
CA PRO A 567 9.31 -0.30 -27.63
C PRO A 567 8.41 0.00 -28.84
N ASN A 568 7.98 -1.03 -29.55
CA ASN A 568 7.14 -0.90 -30.74
C ASN A 568 5.65 -1.18 -30.46
N LEU A 569 5.26 -1.44 -29.21
CA LEU A 569 3.85 -1.61 -28.86
C LEU A 569 3.15 -0.24 -28.83
N PRO A 570 1.91 -0.16 -29.30
CA PRO A 570 1.08 1.02 -29.09
C PRO A 570 0.90 1.29 -27.58
N ASN A 571 0.95 2.55 -27.17
CA ASN A 571 0.72 2.99 -25.77
C ASN A 571 -0.60 2.44 -25.18
N TYR A 572 -1.52 2.07 -26.03
CA TYR A 572 -2.81 1.49 -25.66
C TYR A 572 -2.69 0.20 -24.81
N TYR A 573 -1.58 -0.53 -24.95
CA TYR A 573 -1.31 -1.79 -24.24
C TYR A 573 -0.32 -1.63 -23.09
N GLU A 574 0.10 -0.41 -22.76
CA GLU A 574 0.92 -0.17 -21.60
C GLU A 574 0.19 -0.52 -20.32
N VAL A 575 0.96 -0.98 -19.36
CA VAL A 575 0.49 -1.22 -18.00
C VAL A 575 0.01 0.10 -17.40
N VAL A 576 -1.15 0.09 -16.77
CA VAL A 576 -1.64 1.27 -16.04
C VAL A 576 -0.66 1.65 -14.94
N SER A 577 -0.59 2.95 -14.62
CA SER A 577 0.46 3.48 -13.76
C SER A 577 0.57 2.80 -12.39
N TYR A 578 -0.53 2.46 -11.76
CA TYR A 578 -0.54 1.80 -10.45
C TYR A 578 -0.10 0.32 -10.46
N GLU A 579 0.09 -0.31 -11.63
CA GLU A 579 0.72 -1.63 -11.76
C GLU A 579 2.21 -1.58 -12.11
N LYS A 580 2.78 -0.39 -12.33
CA LYS A 580 4.19 -0.21 -12.67
C LYS A 580 5.15 -0.83 -11.66
N GLY A 581 4.72 -1.00 -10.41
CA GLY A 581 5.49 -1.72 -9.40
C GLY A 581 5.83 -3.15 -9.81
N TYR A 582 4.85 -3.90 -10.34
CA TYR A 582 5.06 -5.26 -10.86
C TYR A 582 5.88 -5.27 -12.14
N GLU A 583 5.55 -4.38 -13.08
CA GLU A 583 6.28 -4.28 -14.35
C GLU A 583 7.76 -3.98 -14.08
N PHE A 584 8.08 -3.00 -13.22
CA PHE A 584 9.46 -2.62 -12.93
C PHE A 584 10.21 -3.70 -12.13
N LEU A 585 9.51 -4.47 -11.29
CA LEU A 585 10.11 -5.65 -10.68
C LEU A 585 10.51 -6.69 -11.73
N ALA A 586 9.70 -6.85 -12.79
CA ALA A 586 10.04 -7.73 -13.91
C ALA A 586 11.22 -7.19 -14.74
N TYR A 587 11.28 -5.87 -15.00
CA TYR A 587 12.44 -5.21 -15.65
C TYR A 587 13.72 -5.45 -14.83
N ALA A 588 13.66 -5.22 -13.51
CA ALA A 588 14.79 -5.47 -12.62
C ALA A 588 15.25 -6.93 -12.63
N LYS A 589 14.29 -7.88 -12.58
CA LYS A 589 14.57 -9.31 -12.68
C LYS A 589 15.19 -9.71 -14.01
N ALA A 590 14.77 -9.08 -15.11
CA ALA A 590 15.34 -9.28 -16.44
C ALA A 590 16.69 -8.56 -16.66
N GLY A 591 17.15 -7.74 -15.69
CA GLY A 591 18.40 -6.97 -15.80
C GLY A 591 18.31 -5.77 -16.75
N ARG A 592 17.10 -5.22 -16.94
CA ARG A 592 16.81 -4.07 -17.82
C ARG A 592 16.75 -2.76 -17.02
N ILE A 593 17.83 -2.46 -16.33
CA ILE A 593 17.86 -1.37 -15.34
C ILE A 593 17.88 0.00 -16.03
N LYS A 594 18.57 0.10 -17.17
CA LYS A 594 18.60 1.36 -17.92
C LYS A 594 17.20 1.72 -18.42
N GLU A 595 16.51 0.80 -19.08
CA GLU A 595 15.16 1.01 -19.61
C GLU A 595 14.16 1.35 -18.50
N LEU A 596 14.29 0.70 -17.34
CA LEU A 596 13.52 0.99 -16.15
C LEU A 596 13.73 2.45 -15.70
N TRP A 597 14.97 2.89 -15.57
CA TRP A 597 15.29 4.24 -15.11
C TRP A 597 15.00 5.32 -16.16
N ASP A 598 15.15 5.02 -17.44
CA ASP A 598 14.69 5.92 -18.52
C ASP A 598 13.17 6.19 -18.39
N HIS A 599 12.38 5.16 -18.04
CA HIS A 599 10.96 5.32 -17.78
C HIS A 599 10.68 6.12 -16.49
N ILE A 600 11.43 5.88 -15.41
CA ILE A 600 11.32 6.67 -14.17
C ILE A 600 11.57 8.15 -14.46
N TYR A 601 12.65 8.49 -15.15
CA TYR A 601 12.96 9.88 -15.49
C TYR A 601 11.89 10.50 -16.39
N GLY A 602 11.45 9.78 -17.41
CA GLY A 602 10.50 10.29 -18.39
C GLY A 602 9.08 10.50 -17.84
N VAL A 603 8.66 9.75 -16.82
CA VAL A 603 7.29 9.80 -16.29
C VAL A 603 7.26 10.39 -14.88
N PHE A 604 7.94 9.76 -13.94
CA PHE A 604 7.93 10.17 -12.53
C PHE A 604 8.75 11.43 -12.31
N GLY A 605 9.88 11.57 -13.05
CA GLY A 605 10.71 12.76 -13.05
C GLY A 605 9.98 13.96 -13.62
N ASP A 606 9.36 13.83 -14.80
CA ASP A 606 8.58 14.91 -15.42
C ASP A 606 7.45 15.40 -14.48
N TRP A 607 6.79 14.49 -13.76
CA TRP A 607 5.77 14.83 -12.78
C TRP A 607 6.33 15.61 -11.59
N MET A 608 7.47 15.21 -11.06
CA MET A 608 8.18 15.92 -9.99
C MET A 608 8.60 17.32 -10.45
N ASP A 609 9.12 17.46 -11.66
CA ASP A 609 9.58 18.73 -12.25
C ASP A 609 8.43 19.74 -12.44
N GLN A 610 7.18 19.28 -12.53
CA GLN A 610 5.99 20.12 -12.52
C GLN A 610 5.62 20.67 -11.13
N GLY A 611 6.43 20.42 -10.09
CA GLY A 611 6.25 20.92 -8.72
C GLY A 611 5.27 20.12 -7.87
N HIS A 612 4.94 18.89 -8.27
CA HIS A 612 4.16 17.97 -7.46
C HIS A 612 5.00 17.38 -6.32
N THR A 613 4.36 16.99 -5.24
CA THR A 613 5.01 16.44 -4.04
C THR A 613 4.60 15.00 -3.74
N ARG A 614 3.68 14.45 -4.53
CA ARG A 614 3.22 13.05 -4.49
C ARG A 614 3.01 12.54 -5.91
N PHE A 615 3.04 11.23 -6.10
CA PHE A 615 2.74 10.61 -7.38
C PHE A 615 1.24 10.34 -7.53
N PRO A 616 0.67 10.68 -8.70
CA PRO A 616 -0.77 10.66 -8.94
C PRO A 616 -1.28 9.25 -9.25
N GLU A 617 -2.59 9.09 -9.28
CA GLU A 617 -3.24 7.85 -9.72
C GLU A 617 -2.94 7.49 -11.19
N ASN A 618 -2.79 8.49 -12.05
CA ASN A 618 -2.48 8.29 -13.46
C ASN A 618 -1.61 9.42 -14.01
N PHE A 619 -0.73 9.09 -14.94
CA PHE A 619 0.12 10.04 -15.66
C PHE A 619 -0.41 10.23 -17.07
N MET A 620 -0.77 11.46 -17.44
CA MET A 620 -1.14 11.83 -18.81
C MET A 620 0.01 12.63 -19.43
N MET A 621 1.01 11.92 -19.91
CA MET A 621 2.18 12.52 -20.55
C MET A 621 1.76 13.37 -21.76
N ASN A 622 2.46 14.49 -21.97
CA ASN A 622 2.22 15.41 -23.09
C ASN A 622 0.79 16.03 -23.12
N ALA A 623 0.00 15.87 -22.08
CA ALA A 623 -1.30 16.52 -21.97
C ALA A 623 -1.18 17.93 -21.40
N SER A 624 -2.13 18.81 -21.72
CA SER A 624 -2.22 20.11 -21.07
C SER A 624 -2.51 19.95 -19.57
N ARG A 625 -2.06 20.90 -18.74
CA ARG A 625 -2.30 20.90 -17.30
C ARG A 625 -3.76 20.59 -16.91
N ALA A 626 -4.70 21.26 -17.58
CA ALA A 626 -6.12 21.03 -17.33
C ALA A 626 -6.55 19.60 -17.67
N ARG A 627 -5.96 18.98 -18.70
CA ARG A 627 -6.27 17.61 -19.10
C ARG A 627 -5.64 16.57 -18.16
N GLN A 628 -4.47 16.87 -17.62
CA GLN A 628 -3.80 16.00 -16.64
C GLN A 628 -4.61 15.78 -15.36
N LEU A 629 -5.43 16.75 -14.96
CA LEU A 629 -6.23 16.70 -13.74
C LEU A 629 -7.59 16.01 -13.92
N VAL A 630 -7.98 15.71 -15.17
CA VAL A 630 -9.28 15.09 -15.47
C VAL A 630 -9.26 13.59 -15.20
N PHE A 631 -10.22 13.13 -14.41
CA PHE A 631 -10.48 11.71 -14.22
C PHE A 631 -11.98 11.45 -14.05
N TYR A 632 -12.49 10.33 -14.53
CA TYR A 632 -13.93 9.99 -14.53
C TYR A 632 -14.85 11.14 -14.97
N ASN A 633 -14.45 11.84 -16.05
CA ASN A 633 -15.18 12.99 -16.60
C ASN A 633 -15.32 14.21 -15.66
N ARG A 634 -14.51 14.27 -14.60
CA ARG A 634 -14.42 15.45 -13.71
C ARG A 634 -13.13 16.21 -13.96
N PRO A 635 -13.17 17.55 -14.11
CA PRO A 635 -11.97 18.37 -14.32
C PRO A 635 -10.89 18.23 -13.24
N TYR A 636 -11.29 17.99 -11.98
CA TYR A 636 -10.38 17.77 -10.84
C TYR A 636 -10.61 16.40 -10.21
N GLY A 637 -10.91 15.40 -11.03
CA GLY A 637 -11.18 14.03 -10.58
C GLY A 637 -9.96 13.22 -10.22
N LEU A 638 -8.78 13.54 -10.81
CA LEU A 638 -7.54 12.80 -10.55
C LEU A 638 -7.08 13.00 -9.10
N SER A 639 -6.80 11.91 -8.39
CA SER A 639 -6.08 11.96 -7.12
C SER A 639 -4.58 12.13 -7.39
N LEU A 640 -3.96 13.14 -6.77
CA LEU A 640 -2.54 13.44 -6.96
C LEU A 640 -1.61 12.73 -5.97
N CYS A 641 -2.17 11.89 -5.12
CA CYS A 641 -1.43 10.95 -4.29
C CYS A 641 -2.12 9.59 -4.37
N HIS A 642 -1.37 8.58 -4.82
CA HIS A 642 -1.86 7.21 -4.98
C HIS A 642 -0.80 6.21 -4.51
N GLY A 643 -1.15 5.33 -3.56
CA GLY A 643 -0.20 4.46 -2.87
C GLY A 643 0.63 3.60 -3.82
N ALA A 644 -0.01 2.90 -4.75
CA ALA A 644 0.67 2.03 -5.69
C ALA A 644 1.71 2.75 -6.57
N ASN A 645 1.52 4.03 -6.86
CA ASN A 645 2.48 4.83 -7.63
C ASN A 645 3.67 5.37 -6.81
N GLY A 646 3.64 5.18 -5.48
CA GLY A 646 4.81 5.30 -4.63
C GLY A 646 5.78 4.10 -4.70
N VAL A 647 5.47 3.04 -5.44
CA VAL A 647 6.27 1.81 -5.50
C VAL A 647 7.37 1.86 -6.57
N PRO A 648 7.13 2.34 -7.81
CA PRO A 648 8.03 2.11 -8.94
C PRO A 648 9.46 2.62 -8.73
N VAL A 649 9.62 3.82 -8.16
CA VAL A 649 10.95 4.39 -7.91
C VAL A 649 11.72 3.62 -6.83
N VAL A 650 11.03 3.17 -5.78
CA VAL A 650 11.64 2.35 -4.72
C VAL A 650 12.09 0.99 -5.27
N VAL A 651 11.27 0.35 -6.11
CA VAL A 651 11.64 -0.88 -6.83
C VAL A 651 12.81 -0.62 -7.75
N GLY A 652 12.82 0.51 -8.47
CA GLY A 652 13.93 0.94 -9.31
C GLY A 652 15.24 1.12 -8.53
N ALA A 653 15.18 1.68 -7.33
CA ALA A 653 16.33 1.84 -6.44
C ALA A 653 16.79 0.50 -5.85
N LEU A 654 15.88 -0.21 -5.19
CA LEU A 654 16.17 -1.44 -4.44
C LEU A 654 16.49 -2.60 -5.37
N ASN A 655 15.57 -2.95 -6.27
CA ASN A 655 15.70 -4.12 -7.15
C ASN A 655 16.48 -3.80 -8.43
N GLY A 656 16.46 -2.53 -8.88
CA GLY A 656 17.20 -2.06 -10.04
C GLY A 656 18.65 -1.71 -9.70
N LEU A 657 18.90 -0.50 -9.18
CA LEU A 657 20.26 0.03 -8.99
C LEU A 657 21.10 -0.78 -8.01
N ILE A 658 20.56 -1.11 -6.84
CA ILE A 658 21.23 -1.98 -5.87
C ILE A 658 21.22 -3.43 -6.36
N GLY A 659 20.21 -3.81 -7.15
CA GLY A 659 20.03 -5.18 -7.62
C GLY A 659 19.72 -6.16 -6.51
N PHE A 660 19.07 -5.70 -5.44
CA PHE A 660 18.67 -6.55 -4.32
C PHE A 660 17.54 -7.47 -4.75
N SER A 661 17.71 -8.74 -4.48
CA SER A 661 16.64 -9.74 -4.62
C SER A 661 16.72 -10.77 -3.51
N GLN A 662 15.57 -11.25 -3.09
CA GLN A 662 15.46 -12.35 -2.12
C GLN A 662 15.22 -13.66 -2.85
N SER A 663 15.75 -14.77 -2.31
CA SER A 663 15.47 -16.11 -2.82
C SER A 663 13.96 -16.35 -2.85
N SER A 664 13.45 -16.91 -3.95
CA SER A 664 12.04 -17.28 -4.08
C SER A 664 11.61 -18.46 -3.20
N MET A 665 12.57 -19.10 -2.52
CA MET A 665 12.36 -20.34 -1.75
C MET A 665 12.79 -20.23 -0.28
N LYS A 666 13.67 -19.26 0.06
CA LYS A 666 14.27 -19.16 1.39
C LYS A 666 14.21 -17.74 1.92
N THR A 667 13.87 -17.63 3.19
CA THR A 667 13.70 -16.34 3.88
C THR A 667 15.01 -15.66 4.26
N ASN A 668 16.16 -16.32 4.16
CA ASN A 668 17.47 -15.84 4.61
C ASN A 668 18.56 -15.88 3.54
N GLU A 669 18.18 -15.97 2.27
CA GLU A 669 19.13 -15.91 1.14
C GLU A 669 18.82 -14.70 0.26
N TYR A 670 19.84 -13.88 0.04
CA TYR A 670 19.75 -12.63 -0.70
C TYR A 670 20.80 -12.58 -1.81
N THR A 671 20.47 -11.90 -2.89
CA THR A 671 21.39 -11.59 -3.98
C THR A 671 21.47 -10.08 -4.16
N ILE A 672 22.67 -9.58 -4.45
CA ILE A 672 22.94 -8.18 -4.78
C ILE A 672 23.69 -8.17 -6.10
N LYS A 673 23.11 -7.55 -7.12
CA LYS A 673 23.64 -7.42 -8.48
C LYS A 673 23.60 -5.93 -8.88
N PRO A 674 24.55 -5.12 -8.37
CA PRO A 674 24.48 -3.67 -8.55
C PRO A 674 24.67 -3.25 -10.01
N GLU A 675 23.88 -2.28 -10.42
CA GLU A 675 24.03 -1.57 -11.68
C GLU A 675 23.81 -0.07 -11.44
N LEU A 676 24.90 0.67 -11.24
CA LEU A 676 24.87 2.06 -10.79
C LEU A 676 24.51 3.05 -11.90
N LEU A 677 24.46 2.62 -13.16
CA LEU A 677 24.26 3.50 -14.33
C LEU A 677 25.27 4.66 -14.34
N HIS A 678 24.79 5.91 -14.24
CA HIS A 678 25.61 7.11 -14.19
C HIS A 678 26.08 7.49 -12.77
N LEU A 679 25.56 6.82 -11.73
CA LEU A 679 25.88 7.14 -10.35
C LEU A 679 27.31 6.73 -9.99
N LYS A 680 27.98 7.56 -9.19
CA LYS A 680 29.33 7.28 -8.68
C LYS A 680 29.28 6.39 -7.46
N TRP A 681 28.27 6.58 -6.61
CA TRP A 681 28.09 5.79 -5.42
C TRP A 681 26.62 5.65 -5.00
N ILE A 682 26.32 4.60 -4.25
CA ILE A 682 25.04 4.37 -3.56
C ILE A 682 25.34 3.95 -2.13
N HIS A 683 24.74 4.61 -1.16
CA HIS A 683 24.67 4.18 0.23
C HIS A 683 23.25 3.69 0.53
N SER A 684 23.15 2.53 1.18
CA SER A 684 21.85 1.97 1.53
C SER A 684 21.90 1.13 2.79
N ARG A 685 20.80 1.16 3.52
CA ARG A 685 20.48 0.22 4.60
C ARG A 685 19.18 -0.48 4.23
N ILE A 686 19.26 -1.80 4.05
CA ILE A 686 18.13 -2.63 3.60
C ILE A 686 17.69 -3.51 4.76
N PRO A 687 16.46 -3.40 5.26
CA PRO A 687 15.95 -4.27 6.30
C PRO A 687 15.70 -5.67 5.73
N VAL A 688 16.19 -6.66 6.40
CA VAL A 688 15.98 -8.09 6.13
C VAL A 688 15.46 -8.77 7.39
N LYS A 689 15.02 -10.03 7.27
CA LYS A 689 14.49 -10.77 8.43
C LYS A 689 15.47 -10.80 9.61
N GLU A 690 16.76 -10.95 9.33
CA GLU A 690 17.83 -11.10 10.32
C GLU A 690 18.35 -9.77 10.90
N GLY A 691 17.91 -8.63 10.38
CA GLY A 691 18.39 -7.29 10.74
C GLY A 691 18.54 -6.38 9.54
N TYR A 692 19.74 -5.85 9.33
CA TYR A 692 20.01 -4.93 8.22
C TYR A 692 21.21 -5.37 7.40
N ILE A 693 21.09 -5.30 6.07
CA ILE A 693 22.24 -5.28 5.16
C ILE A 693 22.59 -3.82 4.90
N VAL A 694 23.83 -3.43 5.24
CA VAL A 694 24.31 -2.05 5.02
C VAL A 694 25.30 -2.06 3.86
N LEU A 695 25.06 -1.20 2.87
CA LEU A 695 25.80 -1.14 1.61
C LEU A 695 26.41 0.25 1.41
N LYS A 696 27.67 0.27 0.95
CA LYS A 696 28.30 1.43 0.33
C LYS A 696 28.91 0.97 -0.99
N LEU A 697 28.19 1.19 -2.06
CA LEU A 697 28.62 0.83 -3.42
C LEU A 697 29.37 2.00 -4.04
N ASN A 698 30.45 1.72 -4.75
CA ASN A 698 31.25 2.71 -5.45
C ASN A 698 31.59 2.19 -6.86
N ALA A 699 31.28 2.99 -7.89
CA ALA A 699 31.46 2.60 -9.29
C ALA A 699 32.94 2.38 -9.67
N GLU A 700 33.85 3.17 -9.10
CA GLU A 700 35.28 3.19 -9.48
C GLU A 700 36.18 2.63 -8.35
N GLY A 701 35.70 2.67 -7.10
CA GLY A 701 36.49 2.40 -5.92
C GLY A 701 36.11 1.12 -5.19
N GLU A 702 36.52 1.06 -3.93
CA GLU A 702 36.15 0.01 -3.02
C GLU A 702 34.71 0.18 -2.55
N SER A 703 33.94 -0.89 -2.63
CA SER A 703 32.59 -1.00 -2.09
C SER A 703 32.64 -1.81 -0.79
N THR A 704 31.74 -1.51 0.14
CA THR A 704 31.61 -2.27 1.39
C THR A 704 30.21 -2.78 1.61
N ILE A 705 30.11 -3.91 2.29
CA ILE A 705 28.84 -4.49 2.74
C ILE A 705 29.00 -5.00 4.17
N ASP A 706 28.02 -4.71 5.03
CA ASP A 706 27.87 -5.36 6.33
C ASP A 706 26.61 -6.21 6.33
N ILE A 707 26.73 -7.46 6.76
CA ILE A 707 25.64 -8.44 6.76
C ILE A 707 25.33 -8.92 8.17
N PRO A 708 24.06 -9.12 8.55
CA PRO A 708 23.67 -9.67 9.85
C PRO A 708 23.98 -11.17 9.95
N ALA A 709 23.94 -11.69 11.19
CA ALA A 709 24.06 -13.12 11.43
C ALA A 709 22.86 -13.90 10.85
N GLY A 710 23.10 -15.13 10.39
CA GLY A 710 22.03 -16.04 9.97
C GLY A 710 21.61 -15.93 8.50
N CYS A 711 22.11 -14.95 7.74
CA CYS A 711 21.81 -14.81 6.33
C CYS A 711 22.94 -15.25 5.41
N THR A 712 22.60 -15.53 4.15
CA THR A 712 23.55 -15.72 3.06
C THR A 712 23.34 -14.62 2.02
N VAL A 713 24.38 -13.87 1.70
CA VAL A 713 24.36 -12.84 0.65
C VAL A 713 25.28 -13.23 -0.50
N ARG A 714 24.76 -13.20 -1.71
CA ARG A 714 25.50 -13.44 -2.96
C ARG A 714 25.66 -12.12 -3.69
N ILE A 715 26.91 -11.69 -3.94
CA ILE A 715 27.20 -10.50 -4.72
C ILE A 715 27.61 -10.92 -6.12
N ILE A 716 26.86 -10.51 -7.12
CA ILE A 716 27.15 -10.73 -8.54
C ILE A 716 27.74 -9.44 -9.11
N LYS A 717 29.07 -9.39 -9.25
CA LYS A 717 29.79 -8.19 -9.73
C LYS A 717 29.71 -8.06 -11.25
N LYS A 718 29.75 -9.17 -11.95
CA LYS A 718 29.68 -9.25 -13.43
C LYS A 718 28.98 -10.53 -13.85
N ILE A 719 28.14 -10.43 -14.89
CA ILE A 719 27.45 -11.59 -15.48
C ILE A 719 28.50 -12.59 -15.99
N GLY A 720 28.30 -13.87 -15.67
CA GLY A 720 29.21 -14.96 -16.07
C GLY A 720 30.41 -15.20 -15.15
N LYS A 721 30.70 -14.31 -14.18
CA LYS A 721 31.71 -14.55 -13.15
C LYS A 721 31.12 -15.20 -11.91
N LYS A 722 31.96 -15.94 -11.16
CA LYS A 722 31.56 -16.60 -9.90
C LYS A 722 31.13 -15.55 -8.86
N PRO A 723 29.94 -15.66 -8.24
CA PRO A 723 29.50 -14.73 -7.22
C PRO A 723 30.37 -14.80 -5.96
N LEU A 724 30.55 -13.64 -5.30
CA LEU A 724 31.08 -13.57 -3.94
C LEU A 724 29.96 -13.99 -2.97
N VAL A 725 30.19 -15.05 -2.17
CA VAL A 725 29.18 -15.58 -1.25
C VAL A 725 29.60 -15.33 0.19
N LEU A 726 28.81 -14.54 0.90
CA LEU A 726 29.01 -14.14 2.30
C LEU A 726 28.02 -14.90 3.20
N ARG A 727 28.52 -15.49 4.30
CA ARG A 727 27.71 -16.30 5.23
C ARG A 727 27.95 -15.97 6.71
N LYS A 728 28.99 -15.21 7.04
CA LYS A 728 29.31 -14.84 8.41
C LYS A 728 28.94 -13.38 8.62
N GLN A 729 28.40 -13.07 9.78
CA GLN A 729 28.18 -11.68 10.20
C GLN A 729 29.46 -10.86 10.08
N GLY A 730 29.36 -9.63 9.60
CA GLY A 730 30.45 -8.65 9.58
C GLY A 730 30.56 -7.88 8.28
N GLY A 731 31.54 -6.99 8.27
CA GLY A 731 31.84 -6.11 7.14
C GLY A 731 32.81 -6.77 6.16
N TYR A 732 32.55 -6.56 4.88
CA TYR A 732 33.36 -7.07 3.76
C TYR A 732 33.61 -5.96 2.75
N SER A 733 34.77 -5.99 2.11
CA SER A 733 35.12 -5.11 1.01
C SER A 733 35.21 -5.85 -0.31
N PHE A 734 34.85 -5.18 -1.40
CA PHE A 734 34.94 -5.71 -2.76
C PHE A 734 34.98 -4.57 -3.78
N ARG A 735 35.34 -4.87 -5.04
CA ARG A 735 35.24 -3.92 -6.15
C ARG A 735 34.24 -4.43 -7.18
N LEU A 736 33.44 -3.53 -7.73
CA LEU A 736 32.43 -3.89 -8.73
C LEU A 736 33.07 -4.25 -10.08
N LYS A 737 34.21 -3.66 -10.42
CA LYS A 737 34.92 -3.88 -11.69
C LYS A 737 35.84 -5.10 -11.70
N ASP A 738 36.10 -5.74 -10.56
CA ASP A 738 36.89 -6.97 -10.49
C ASP A 738 36.00 -8.19 -10.80
#